data_d84011fd113a6b96988669c41726c6b3
#
_entry.id   d84011fd113a6b96988669c41726c6b3
#
_cell.length_a   1.000
_cell.length_b   1.000
_cell.length_c   1.000
_cell.angle_alpha   90.00
_cell.angle_beta   90.00
_cell.angle_gamma   90.00
#
_symmetry.space_group_name_H-M   'P 1'
#
loop_
_entity.id
_entity.type
_entity.pdbx_description
1 polymer ?
#
loop_
_entity_poly.entity_id
_entity_poly.type
_entity_poly.pdbx_seq_one_letter_code
_entity_poly.pdbx_strand_id
1 'polypeptide(L)'
;MKRMDIMLGAFVLIPILCLIIPVPLTLLDILFTLNISLSMIILFNSLFAKEPLDMSSFPTLLLLTTLFRLSLNVSSTRNILLNGDAGNVVSTFGNFVGGGNLVVGFVVFIILIIMQLMVINKGSERVSEVTARFTLDAMPGKQMAIDADLNTGAITDEEAKARREKIQEESAFFGSMDGATKYVKGDATAGLVITLINFVGGLLIGILMNGMDAGTALQTYSILTIGDGLTSQIPSLMISLATGVLVTKGSKEADIGGILQKQLLGTPKVLIIVGVALIGLGIFTPMNIIIFCAYGIAFIVASRVMSNELEQEETAMEVSEEEESAEEIRRPENVSTLLKVDMIELEFGYGIIPLADVQQGGDLLDRVVMIRRQIALELGCVVPMIRLRDNIQLNPNQYVIKIKGVPISEGEILFDHYMAMNPGFIEEELTGIPTFEPSFHLPAIWITESQRERAEALGYTVVDPPSIIATHLMEIIRSHLHELLTRQDVQNLIDNVKEANETLVNELVPKLLNVGEIQKVLQNLLMEGISIRDLITIFETLADYASTTHDTDVLTEYARQSLKAAISNKYFNGNEATSVITLDPKVEQEIMDSVKQTEQGAYLALDPEYTSKIFESLREESSKLDDLGKTPIIITSPIVRMYFKHLTREQFPNLHVLSYNEIASEVELQSVGMVTVE
;
A
#
# COMPACT_ATOMS: atom_id res chain seq x y z
N MET A 1 -4.58 42.24 -1.73
CA MET A 1 -5.17 41.37 -2.75
C MET A 1 -4.17 41.10 -3.84
N LYS A 2 -3.87 39.84 -4.15
CA LYS A 2 -2.97 39.50 -5.27
C LYS A 2 -3.67 39.88 -6.58
N ARG A 3 -2.91 40.32 -7.59
CA ARG A 3 -3.46 40.68 -8.93
C ARG A 3 -4.39 39.59 -9.50
N MET A 4 -4.12 38.35 -9.17
CA MET A 4 -4.88 37.17 -9.58
C MET A 4 -6.31 37.15 -8.99
N ASP A 5 -6.50 37.59 -7.73
CA ASP A 5 -7.80 37.63 -7.07
C ASP A 5 -8.74 38.65 -7.73
N ILE A 6 -8.15 39.76 -8.19
CA ILE A 6 -8.92 40.82 -8.91
C ILE A 6 -9.32 40.29 -10.30
N MET A 7 -8.46 39.57 -11.01
CA MET A 7 -8.78 38.98 -12.31
C MET A 7 -9.89 37.93 -12.19
N LEU A 8 -9.87 37.08 -11.16
CA LEU A 8 -10.89 36.09 -10.90
C LEU A 8 -12.22 36.76 -10.59
N GLY A 9 -12.22 37.79 -9.73
CA GLY A 9 -13.42 38.59 -9.45
C GLY A 9 -14.03 39.25 -10.69
N ALA A 10 -13.17 39.83 -11.56
CA ALA A 10 -13.60 40.42 -12.83
C ALA A 10 -14.22 39.35 -13.77
N PHE A 11 -13.61 38.15 -13.84
CA PHE A 11 -14.10 37.05 -14.66
C PHE A 11 -15.49 36.55 -14.23
N VAL A 12 -15.83 36.63 -12.96
CA VAL A 12 -17.17 36.29 -12.43
C VAL A 12 -18.15 37.44 -12.65
N LEU A 13 -17.71 38.71 -12.52
CA LEU A 13 -18.57 39.85 -12.60
C LEU A 13 -19.01 40.18 -14.04
N ILE A 14 -18.11 40.01 -15.03
CA ILE A 14 -18.37 40.29 -16.45
C ILE A 14 -19.62 39.52 -16.96
N PRO A 15 -19.77 38.20 -16.77
CA PRO A 15 -20.98 37.48 -17.16
C PRO A 15 -22.24 38.04 -16.57
N ILE A 16 -22.22 38.38 -15.28
CA ILE A 16 -23.40 38.95 -14.60
C ILE A 16 -23.81 40.32 -15.19
N LEU A 17 -22.78 41.16 -15.48
CA LEU A 17 -23.02 42.44 -16.13
C LEU A 17 -23.57 42.25 -17.56
N CYS A 18 -23.08 41.31 -18.33
CA CYS A 18 -23.57 41.01 -19.68
C CYS A 18 -25.03 40.53 -19.71
N LEU A 19 -25.52 39.90 -18.65
CA LEU A 19 -26.93 39.52 -18.53
C LEU A 19 -27.86 40.74 -18.40
N ILE A 20 -27.39 41.80 -17.75
CA ILE A 20 -28.20 42.98 -17.40
C ILE A 20 -28.03 44.09 -18.44
N ILE A 21 -26.78 44.38 -18.80
CA ILE A 21 -26.42 45.54 -19.65
C ILE A 21 -26.40 45.10 -21.13
N PRO A 22 -26.99 45.88 -22.05
CA PRO A 22 -26.88 45.60 -23.50
C PRO A 22 -25.41 45.70 -23.95
N VAL A 23 -24.92 44.63 -24.55
CA VAL A 23 -23.53 44.50 -25.02
C VAL A 23 -23.48 45.01 -26.49
N PRO A 24 -22.57 45.93 -26.85
CA PRO A 24 -22.34 46.33 -28.24
C PRO A 24 -21.85 45.14 -29.09
N LEU A 25 -22.21 45.09 -30.39
CA LEU A 25 -21.89 44.00 -31.30
C LEU A 25 -20.42 43.69 -31.39
N THR A 26 -19.57 44.71 -31.45
CA THR A 26 -18.08 44.51 -31.49
C THR A 26 -17.52 43.91 -30.23
N LEU A 27 -18.06 44.26 -29.04
CA LEU A 27 -17.66 43.65 -27.80
C LEU A 27 -18.20 42.23 -27.71
N LEU A 28 -19.38 41.96 -28.20
CA LEU A 28 -20.00 40.64 -28.26
C LEU A 28 -19.16 39.69 -29.11
N ASP A 29 -18.66 40.12 -30.29
CA ASP A 29 -17.76 39.35 -31.16
C ASP A 29 -16.43 38.98 -30.41
N ILE A 30 -15.84 39.94 -29.69
CA ILE A 30 -14.62 39.70 -28.89
C ILE A 30 -14.89 38.65 -27.80
N LEU A 31 -16.03 38.79 -27.08
CA LEU A 31 -16.39 37.88 -26.00
C LEU A 31 -16.71 36.47 -26.51
N PHE A 32 -17.36 36.31 -27.67
CA PHE A 32 -17.57 35.02 -28.30
C PHE A 32 -16.21 34.37 -28.70
N THR A 33 -15.32 35.14 -29.30
CA THR A 33 -13.99 34.66 -29.67
C THR A 33 -13.20 34.21 -28.42
N LEU A 34 -13.29 34.98 -27.33
CA LEU A 34 -12.68 34.63 -26.06
C LEU A 34 -13.27 33.31 -25.49
N ASN A 35 -14.60 33.15 -25.56
CA ASN A 35 -15.28 31.93 -25.07
C ASN A 35 -14.82 30.68 -25.86
N ILE A 36 -14.71 30.77 -27.18
CA ILE A 36 -14.22 29.70 -28.04
C ILE A 36 -12.74 29.38 -27.68
N SER A 37 -11.92 30.40 -27.57
CA SER A 37 -10.51 30.24 -27.23
C SER A 37 -10.31 29.59 -25.85
N LEU A 38 -11.07 30.04 -24.85
CA LEU A 38 -11.03 29.46 -23.50
C LEU A 38 -11.44 28.00 -23.50
N SER A 39 -12.51 27.64 -24.22
CA SER A 39 -12.96 26.25 -24.35
C SER A 39 -11.92 25.36 -25.03
N MET A 40 -11.20 25.91 -26.03
CA MET A 40 -10.11 25.20 -26.70
C MET A 40 -8.92 24.98 -25.74
N ILE A 41 -8.54 25.98 -24.95
CA ILE A 41 -7.48 25.86 -23.92
C ILE A 41 -7.88 24.80 -22.89
N ILE A 42 -9.11 24.79 -22.42
CA ILE A 42 -9.62 23.80 -21.45
C ILE A 42 -9.55 22.40 -22.06
N LEU A 43 -9.97 22.23 -23.31
CA LEU A 43 -9.92 20.95 -24.01
C LEU A 43 -8.48 20.42 -24.11
N PHE A 44 -7.54 21.25 -24.60
CA PHE A 44 -6.15 20.80 -24.74
C PHE A 44 -5.49 20.54 -23.39
N ASN A 45 -5.73 21.38 -22.37
CA ASN A 45 -5.20 21.11 -21.04
C ASN A 45 -5.75 19.78 -20.47
N SER A 46 -7.04 19.47 -20.70
CA SER A 46 -7.58 18.18 -20.26
C SER A 46 -7.01 17.00 -21.04
N LEU A 47 -6.64 17.16 -22.31
CA LEU A 47 -5.96 16.15 -23.10
C LEU A 47 -4.53 15.87 -22.62
N PHE A 48 -3.79 16.94 -22.25
CA PHE A 48 -2.39 16.84 -21.84
C PHE A 48 -2.18 16.66 -20.32
N ALA A 49 -3.21 16.83 -19.47
CA ALA A 49 -3.12 16.50 -18.05
C ALA A 49 -2.72 15.03 -17.89
N LYS A 50 -1.85 14.71 -16.96
CA LYS A 50 -1.44 13.32 -16.67
C LYS A 50 -2.46 12.60 -15.79
N GLU A 51 -2.88 13.25 -14.70
CA GLU A 51 -3.89 12.76 -13.77
C GLU A 51 -5.11 13.70 -13.73
N PRO A 52 -6.30 13.22 -13.34
CA PRO A 52 -7.48 14.09 -13.18
C PRO A 52 -7.25 15.23 -12.18
N LEU A 53 -6.45 14.99 -11.13
CA LEU A 53 -6.13 15.97 -10.09
C LEU A 53 -5.19 17.10 -10.56
N ASP A 54 -4.47 16.96 -11.67
CA ASP A 54 -3.69 18.05 -12.28
C ASP A 54 -4.59 19.24 -12.65
N MET A 55 -5.88 18.97 -12.83
CA MET A 55 -6.90 19.97 -13.08
C MET A 55 -7.95 20.01 -11.95
N SER A 56 -7.51 20.04 -10.69
CA SER A 56 -8.38 20.04 -9.50
C SER A 56 -9.46 21.15 -9.52
N SER A 57 -9.17 22.29 -10.13
CA SER A 57 -10.09 23.42 -10.32
C SER A 57 -11.07 23.25 -11.50
N PHE A 58 -10.98 22.17 -12.27
CA PHE A 58 -11.79 21.95 -13.47
C PHE A 58 -13.31 22.03 -13.22
N PRO A 59 -13.90 21.46 -12.15
CA PRO A 59 -15.33 21.62 -11.87
C PRO A 59 -15.75 23.08 -11.73
N THR A 60 -14.92 23.91 -11.08
CA THR A 60 -15.16 25.34 -10.94
C THR A 60 -15.06 26.08 -12.29
N LEU A 61 -14.08 25.70 -13.13
CA LEU A 61 -13.93 26.24 -14.48
C LEU A 61 -15.16 25.91 -15.34
N LEU A 62 -15.73 24.70 -15.21
CA LEU A 62 -16.97 24.33 -15.89
C LEU A 62 -18.13 25.25 -15.52
N LEU A 63 -18.33 25.54 -14.23
CA LEU A 63 -19.38 26.44 -13.77
C LEU A 63 -19.20 27.86 -14.31
N LEU A 64 -17.97 28.39 -14.23
CA LEU A 64 -17.68 29.76 -14.67
C LEU A 64 -17.80 29.92 -16.18
N THR A 65 -17.29 29.00 -16.98
CA THR A 65 -17.40 29.06 -18.44
C THR A 65 -18.81 28.85 -18.93
N THR A 66 -19.61 28.05 -18.24
CA THR A 66 -20.99 27.83 -18.54
C THR A 66 -21.81 29.09 -18.24
N LEU A 67 -21.58 29.76 -17.10
CA LEU A 67 -22.20 31.05 -16.77
C LEU A 67 -21.83 32.11 -17.80
N PHE A 68 -20.57 32.17 -18.21
CA PHE A 68 -20.11 33.11 -19.23
C PHE A 68 -20.82 32.88 -20.57
N ARG A 69 -20.92 31.65 -21.02
CA ARG A 69 -21.64 31.30 -22.26
C ARG A 69 -23.13 31.63 -22.19
N LEU A 70 -23.80 31.31 -21.09
CA LEU A 70 -25.22 31.68 -20.89
C LEU A 70 -25.44 33.19 -20.99
N SER A 71 -24.55 33.98 -20.42
CA SER A 71 -24.61 35.43 -20.50
C SER A 71 -24.46 36.00 -21.91
N LEU A 72 -23.55 35.36 -22.69
CA LEU A 72 -23.38 35.72 -24.11
C LEU A 72 -24.63 35.36 -24.94
N ASN A 73 -25.22 34.17 -24.71
CA ASN A 73 -26.44 33.76 -25.41
C ASN A 73 -27.62 34.70 -25.12
N VAL A 74 -27.78 35.15 -23.89
CA VAL A 74 -28.83 36.14 -23.55
C VAL A 74 -28.56 37.49 -24.21
N SER A 75 -27.28 37.94 -24.21
CA SER A 75 -26.89 39.19 -24.87
C SER A 75 -27.07 39.14 -26.38
N SER A 76 -26.68 38.00 -27.01
CA SER A 76 -26.90 37.77 -28.45
C SER A 76 -28.38 37.73 -28.79
N THR A 77 -29.18 36.98 -28.05
CA THR A 77 -30.66 36.94 -28.19
C THR A 77 -31.27 38.34 -28.18
N ARG A 78 -30.85 39.15 -27.23
CA ARG A 78 -31.34 40.56 -27.14
C ARG A 78 -31.01 41.34 -28.41
N ASN A 79 -29.79 41.25 -28.93
CA ASN A 79 -29.37 41.93 -30.16
C ASN A 79 -30.08 41.37 -31.39
N ILE A 80 -30.27 40.07 -31.50
CA ILE A 80 -31.05 39.44 -32.58
C ILE A 80 -32.49 39.97 -32.62
N LEU A 81 -33.17 39.99 -31.47
CA LEU A 81 -34.56 40.38 -31.41
C LEU A 81 -34.78 41.89 -31.55
N LEU A 82 -33.86 42.71 -31.02
CA LEU A 82 -33.99 44.17 -31.10
C LEU A 82 -33.48 44.77 -32.39
N ASN A 83 -32.31 44.31 -32.87
CA ASN A 83 -31.59 44.96 -33.96
C ASN A 83 -31.59 44.12 -35.25
N GLY A 84 -32.01 42.84 -35.21
CA GLY A 84 -31.90 41.94 -36.34
C GLY A 84 -30.45 41.64 -36.72
N ASP A 85 -29.52 41.74 -35.73
CA ASP A 85 -28.08 41.53 -35.91
C ASP A 85 -27.46 40.98 -34.62
N ALA A 86 -26.47 40.12 -34.74
CA ALA A 86 -25.78 39.51 -33.60
C ALA A 86 -24.26 39.59 -33.70
N GLY A 87 -23.75 40.39 -34.61
CA GLY A 87 -22.31 40.55 -34.86
C GLY A 87 -21.76 39.64 -35.97
N ASN A 88 -20.51 39.88 -36.31
CA ASN A 88 -19.85 39.18 -37.40
C ASN A 88 -19.60 37.71 -37.13
N VAL A 89 -19.26 37.32 -35.91
CA VAL A 89 -19.00 35.92 -35.53
C VAL A 89 -20.26 35.09 -35.75
N VAL A 90 -21.41 35.50 -35.21
CA VAL A 90 -22.69 34.79 -35.35
C VAL A 90 -23.12 34.74 -36.81
N SER A 91 -23.08 35.86 -37.52
CA SER A 91 -23.45 35.93 -38.93
C SER A 91 -22.55 35.04 -39.81
N THR A 92 -21.25 34.96 -39.55
CA THR A 92 -20.31 34.12 -40.28
C THR A 92 -20.61 32.64 -40.08
N PHE A 93 -20.83 32.18 -38.84
CA PHE A 93 -21.24 30.81 -38.56
C PHE A 93 -22.59 30.45 -39.19
N GLY A 94 -23.55 31.34 -39.11
CA GLY A 94 -24.87 31.16 -39.74
C GLY A 94 -24.78 30.98 -41.28
N ASN A 95 -24.02 31.84 -41.92
CA ASN A 95 -23.78 31.75 -43.36
C ASN A 95 -22.93 30.53 -43.77
N PHE A 96 -21.99 30.11 -42.96
CA PHE A 96 -21.14 28.93 -43.25
C PHE A 96 -21.97 27.64 -43.32
N VAL A 97 -22.95 27.46 -42.43
CA VAL A 97 -23.78 26.26 -42.39
C VAL A 97 -25.03 26.42 -43.26
N GLY A 98 -25.61 27.61 -43.34
CA GLY A 98 -26.71 27.95 -44.20
C GLY A 98 -26.33 28.17 -45.68
N GLY A 99 -25.03 28.17 -46.02
CA GLY A 99 -24.36 28.58 -47.24
C GLY A 99 -24.93 28.14 -48.57
N GLY A 100 -26.00 28.76 -48.99
CA GLY A 100 -26.64 28.56 -50.29
C GLY A 100 -28.04 27.91 -50.25
N ASN A 101 -28.35 27.14 -49.20
CA ASN A 101 -29.70 26.56 -49.04
C ASN A 101 -30.11 26.55 -47.55
N LEU A 102 -30.96 27.53 -47.19
CA LEU A 102 -31.46 27.70 -45.85
C LEU A 102 -32.09 26.43 -45.24
N VAL A 103 -32.85 25.68 -46.05
CA VAL A 103 -33.54 24.48 -45.58
C VAL A 103 -32.51 23.38 -45.22
N VAL A 104 -31.49 23.20 -46.03
CA VAL A 104 -30.43 22.24 -45.76
C VAL A 104 -29.65 22.67 -44.48
N GLY A 105 -29.29 23.95 -44.38
CA GLY A 105 -28.60 24.49 -43.19
C GLY A 105 -29.42 24.28 -41.92
N PHE A 106 -30.73 24.49 -41.97
CA PHE A 106 -31.60 24.28 -40.83
C PHE A 106 -31.73 22.81 -40.42
N VAL A 107 -31.84 21.91 -41.38
CA VAL A 107 -31.86 20.45 -41.14
C VAL A 107 -30.54 19.99 -40.50
N VAL A 108 -29.38 20.40 -41.07
CA VAL A 108 -28.05 20.07 -40.51
C VAL A 108 -27.91 20.61 -39.06
N PHE A 109 -28.37 21.85 -38.81
CA PHE A 109 -28.36 22.47 -37.49
C PHE A 109 -29.20 21.66 -36.49
N ILE A 110 -30.41 21.21 -36.85
CA ILE A 110 -31.22 20.35 -35.98
C ILE A 110 -30.52 19.03 -35.69
N ILE A 111 -29.88 18.40 -36.68
CA ILE A 111 -29.13 17.18 -36.47
C ILE A 111 -27.98 17.42 -35.47
N LEU A 112 -27.24 18.53 -35.58
CA LEU A 112 -26.17 18.88 -34.66
C LEU A 112 -26.68 19.08 -33.23
N ILE A 113 -27.82 19.75 -33.04
CA ILE A 113 -28.47 19.90 -31.72
C ILE A 113 -28.80 18.52 -31.14
N ILE A 114 -29.47 17.66 -31.90
CA ILE A 114 -29.86 16.32 -31.43
C ILE A 114 -28.63 15.52 -31.04
N MET A 115 -27.59 15.51 -31.85
CA MET A 115 -26.32 14.81 -31.59
C MET A 115 -25.67 15.33 -30.31
N GLN A 116 -25.61 16.66 -30.13
CA GLN A 116 -25.03 17.27 -28.93
C GLN A 116 -25.81 16.87 -27.67
N LEU A 117 -27.13 16.97 -27.68
CA LEU A 117 -27.96 16.67 -26.51
C LEU A 117 -28.00 15.19 -26.17
N MET A 118 -28.22 14.34 -27.18
CA MET A 118 -28.47 12.92 -26.95
C MET A 118 -27.19 12.09 -26.83
N VAL A 119 -26.14 12.41 -27.59
CA VAL A 119 -24.92 11.60 -27.62
C VAL A 119 -23.86 12.21 -26.68
N ILE A 120 -23.50 13.48 -26.92
CA ILE A 120 -22.34 14.06 -26.26
C ILE A 120 -22.64 14.41 -24.80
N ASN A 121 -23.68 15.23 -24.55
CA ASN A 121 -23.97 15.70 -23.19
C ASN A 121 -24.46 14.57 -22.28
N LYS A 122 -25.39 13.71 -22.74
CA LYS A 122 -25.83 12.54 -21.97
C LYS A 122 -24.70 11.53 -21.76
N GLY A 123 -23.81 11.33 -22.77
CA GLY A 123 -22.66 10.47 -22.68
C GLY A 123 -21.66 10.95 -21.62
N SER A 124 -21.26 12.20 -21.71
CA SER A 124 -20.32 12.81 -20.74
C SER A 124 -20.88 12.85 -19.32
N GLU A 125 -22.16 13.21 -19.16
CA GLU A 125 -22.86 13.17 -17.87
C GLU A 125 -22.84 11.77 -17.26
N ARG A 126 -23.19 10.74 -18.05
CA ARG A 126 -23.27 9.37 -17.55
C ARG A 126 -21.90 8.82 -17.17
N VAL A 127 -20.88 9.12 -17.96
CA VAL A 127 -19.49 8.73 -17.64
C VAL A 127 -19.06 9.39 -16.32
N SER A 128 -19.28 10.70 -16.17
CA SER A 128 -18.93 11.42 -14.95
C SER A 128 -19.66 10.90 -13.72
N GLU A 129 -20.98 10.66 -13.81
CA GLU A 129 -21.80 10.10 -12.73
C GLU A 129 -21.30 8.72 -12.29
N VAL A 130 -21.07 7.82 -13.25
CA VAL A 130 -20.63 6.44 -12.96
C VAL A 130 -19.23 6.42 -12.38
N THR A 131 -18.30 7.20 -12.92
CA THR A 131 -16.93 7.28 -12.39
C THR A 131 -16.91 7.87 -10.98
N ALA A 132 -17.67 8.96 -10.74
CA ALA A 132 -17.79 9.55 -9.41
C ALA A 132 -18.31 8.53 -8.39
N ARG A 133 -19.37 7.77 -8.75
CA ARG A 133 -19.91 6.72 -7.89
C ARG A 133 -18.88 5.66 -7.56
N PHE A 134 -18.22 5.08 -8.56
CA PHE A 134 -17.22 4.04 -8.32
C PHE A 134 -16.03 4.53 -7.50
N THR A 135 -15.58 5.77 -7.72
CA THR A 135 -14.48 6.34 -6.92
C THR A 135 -14.88 6.53 -5.46
N LEU A 136 -16.11 7.02 -5.22
CA LEU A 136 -16.63 7.22 -3.86
C LEU A 136 -16.88 5.87 -3.16
N ASP A 137 -17.45 4.89 -3.86
CA ASP A 137 -17.72 3.56 -3.30
C ASP A 137 -16.42 2.79 -3.00
N ALA A 138 -15.35 3.02 -3.75
CA ALA A 138 -14.04 2.41 -3.52
C ALA A 138 -13.22 3.09 -2.40
N MET A 139 -13.61 4.29 -1.94
CA MET A 139 -12.85 5.07 -0.97
C MET A 139 -12.61 4.34 0.37
N PRO A 140 -13.62 3.70 1.00
CA PRO A 140 -13.39 2.95 2.24
C PRO A 140 -12.37 1.81 2.07
N GLY A 141 -12.43 1.09 0.93
CA GLY A 141 -11.46 0.03 0.61
C GLY A 141 -10.03 0.56 0.45
N LYS A 142 -9.87 1.69 -0.26
CA LYS A 142 -8.56 2.34 -0.38
C LYS A 142 -8.02 2.81 0.98
N GLN A 143 -8.88 3.33 1.86
CA GLN A 143 -8.49 3.74 3.22
C GLN A 143 -8.06 2.54 4.06
N MET A 144 -8.83 1.42 4.03
CA MET A 144 -8.45 0.19 4.73
C MET A 144 -7.12 -0.38 4.24
N ALA A 145 -6.84 -0.30 2.92
CA ALA A 145 -5.56 -0.73 2.37
C ALA A 145 -4.39 0.13 2.91
N ILE A 146 -4.56 1.46 2.99
CA ILE A 146 -3.56 2.35 3.59
C ILE A 146 -3.35 2.02 5.07
N ASP A 147 -4.44 1.76 5.81
CA ASP A 147 -4.34 1.39 7.22
C ASP A 147 -3.65 0.02 7.40
N ALA A 148 -3.89 -0.93 6.49
CA ALA A 148 -3.16 -2.19 6.47
C ALA A 148 -1.67 -2.00 6.16
N ASP A 149 -1.33 -1.21 5.13
CA ASP A 149 0.06 -0.88 4.77
C ASP A 149 0.79 -0.19 5.93
N LEU A 150 0.13 0.73 6.62
CA LEU A 150 0.66 1.42 7.79
C LEU A 150 0.88 0.45 8.95
N ASN A 151 -0.12 -0.40 9.25
CA ASN A 151 -0.04 -1.38 10.33
C ASN A 151 1.02 -2.46 10.09
N THR A 152 1.31 -2.79 8.83
CA THR A 152 2.39 -3.71 8.46
C THR A 152 3.76 -3.04 8.41
N GLY A 153 3.83 -1.71 8.53
CA GLY A 153 5.06 -0.94 8.41
C GLY A 153 5.58 -0.81 6.97
N ALA A 154 4.75 -1.13 5.98
CA ALA A 154 5.10 -0.98 4.56
C ALA A 154 5.20 0.50 4.14
N ILE A 155 4.51 1.39 4.86
CA ILE A 155 4.54 2.84 4.66
C ILE A 155 4.70 3.56 6.01
N THR A 156 5.24 4.77 5.98
CA THR A 156 5.37 5.64 7.14
C THR A 156 4.06 6.39 7.45
N ASP A 157 3.92 6.93 8.66
CA ASP A 157 2.76 7.77 9.03
C ASP A 157 2.61 8.99 8.11
N GLU A 158 3.71 9.61 7.69
CA GLU A 158 3.71 10.74 6.77
C GLU A 158 3.21 10.32 5.38
N GLU A 159 3.66 9.17 4.88
CA GLU A 159 3.18 8.61 3.61
C GLU A 159 1.71 8.20 3.68
N ALA A 160 1.28 7.60 4.78
CA ALA A 160 -0.12 7.24 5.01
C ALA A 160 -1.01 8.49 5.01
N LYS A 161 -0.57 9.57 5.68
CA LYS A 161 -1.26 10.85 5.69
C LYS A 161 -1.36 11.45 4.29
N ALA A 162 -0.25 11.49 3.54
CA ALA A 162 -0.22 11.99 2.17
C ALA A 162 -1.14 11.18 1.23
N ARG A 163 -1.15 9.84 1.36
CA ARG A 163 -2.05 8.97 0.58
C ARG A 163 -3.52 9.19 0.94
N ARG A 164 -3.86 9.39 2.23
CA ARG A 164 -5.23 9.71 2.67
C ARG A 164 -5.68 11.07 2.15
N GLU A 165 -4.83 12.10 2.19
CA GLU A 165 -5.09 13.42 1.61
C GLU A 165 -5.37 13.32 0.11
N LYS A 166 -4.55 12.57 -0.64
CA LYS A 166 -4.76 12.33 -2.09
C LYS A 166 -6.10 11.65 -2.37
N ILE A 167 -6.52 10.64 -1.58
CA ILE A 167 -7.83 9.99 -1.72
C ILE A 167 -8.97 10.97 -1.42
N GLN A 168 -8.81 11.83 -0.43
CA GLN A 168 -9.82 12.83 -0.08
C GLN A 168 -9.96 13.89 -1.18
N GLU A 169 -8.85 14.35 -1.76
CA GLU A 169 -8.84 15.26 -2.90
C GLU A 169 -9.49 14.63 -4.14
N GLU A 170 -9.18 13.37 -4.43
CA GLU A 170 -9.78 12.60 -5.52
C GLU A 170 -11.30 12.49 -5.35
N SER A 171 -11.75 12.17 -4.15
CA SER A 171 -13.17 12.07 -3.81
C SER A 171 -13.89 13.41 -3.95
N ALA A 172 -13.30 14.50 -3.44
CA ALA A 172 -13.85 15.84 -3.54
C ALA A 172 -13.93 16.31 -5.01
N PHE A 173 -12.90 16.00 -5.80
CA PHE A 173 -12.87 16.30 -7.23
C PHE A 173 -13.99 15.59 -8.00
N PHE A 174 -14.11 14.27 -7.89
CA PHE A 174 -15.13 13.50 -8.61
C PHE A 174 -16.56 13.83 -8.14
N GLY A 175 -16.75 14.06 -6.84
CA GLY A 175 -18.03 14.54 -6.31
C GLY A 175 -18.44 15.92 -6.87
N SER A 176 -17.48 16.84 -6.97
CA SER A 176 -17.70 18.16 -7.57
C SER A 176 -17.93 18.07 -9.08
N MET A 177 -17.30 17.13 -9.76
CA MET A 177 -17.47 16.87 -11.20
C MET A 177 -18.89 16.41 -11.54
N ASP A 178 -19.47 15.50 -10.74
CA ASP A 178 -20.87 15.08 -10.94
C ASP A 178 -21.83 16.26 -10.86
N GLY A 179 -21.63 17.15 -9.89
CA GLY A 179 -22.41 18.38 -9.78
C GLY A 179 -22.23 19.35 -10.96
N ALA A 180 -20.98 19.58 -11.38
CA ALA A 180 -20.65 20.50 -12.47
C ALA A 180 -21.17 20.00 -13.83
N THR A 181 -21.12 18.70 -14.10
CA THR A 181 -21.63 18.13 -15.35
C THR A 181 -23.16 18.23 -15.47
N LYS A 182 -23.89 18.11 -14.37
CA LYS A 182 -25.35 18.36 -14.34
C LYS A 182 -25.70 19.81 -14.66
N TYR A 183 -24.85 20.76 -14.20
CA TYR A 183 -25.02 22.17 -14.53
C TYR A 183 -24.80 22.45 -16.03
N VAL A 184 -23.73 21.85 -16.63
CA VAL A 184 -23.45 21.94 -18.08
C VAL A 184 -24.61 21.39 -18.93
N LYS A 185 -25.25 20.30 -18.47
CA LYS A 185 -26.45 19.78 -19.13
C LYS A 185 -27.63 20.75 -19.07
N GLY A 186 -27.82 21.42 -17.94
CA GLY A 186 -28.84 22.44 -17.78
C GLY A 186 -28.68 23.59 -18.79
N ASP A 187 -27.45 24.04 -19.00
CA ASP A 187 -27.10 25.06 -19.98
C ASP A 187 -27.42 24.65 -21.42
N ALA A 188 -27.10 23.43 -21.82
CA ALA A 188 -27.43 22.93 -23.16
C ALA A 188 -28.96 22.90 -23.40
N THR A 189 -29.75 22.58 -22.38
CA THR A 189 -31.20 22.62 -22.46
C THR A 189 -31.72 24.07 -22.56
N ALA A 190 -31.12 24.97 -21.79
CA ALA A 190 -31.44 26.39 -21.86
C ALA A 190 -31.11 26.99 -23.25
N GLY A 191 -29.93 26.60 -23.80
CA GLY A 191 -29.52 27.00 -25.15
C GLY A 191 -30.53 26.58 -26.23
N LEU A 192 -31.12 25.40 -26.14
CA LEU A 192 -32.16 24.94 -27.07
C LEU A 192 -33.43 25.82 -26.94
N VAL A 193 -33.86 26.15 -25.74
CA VAL A 193 -35.01 27.03 -25.51
C VAL A 193 -34.72 28.44 -26.06
N ILE A 194 -33.52 28.97 -25.85
CA ILE A 194 -33.09 30.26 -26.39
C ILE A 194 -33.11 30.25 -27.92
N THR A 195 -32.57 29.18 -28.53
CA THR A 195 -32.62 29.00 -29.98
C THR A 195 -34.05 29.03 -30.55
N LEU A 196 -34.99 28.33 -29.87
CA LEU A 196 -36.40 28.38 -30.25
C LEU A 196 -37.00 29.77 -30.13
N ILE A 197 -36.68 30.50 -29.04
CA ILE A 197 -37.09 31.89 -28.83
C ILE A 197 -36.52 32.81 -29.92
N ASN A 198 -35.23 32.66 -30.27
CA ASN A 198 -34.61 33.44 -31.34
C ASN A 198 -35.31 33.22 -32.69
N PHE A 199 -35.62 31.96 -33.01
CA PHE A 199 -36.29 31.64 -34.26
C PHE A 199 -37.73 32.14 -34.30
N VAL A 200 -38.58 31.74 -33.37
CA VAL A 200 -40.01 32.11 -33.35
C VAL A 200 -40.19 33.57 -33.00
N GLY A 201 -39.50 34.05 -31.97
CA GLY A 201 -39.57 35.45 -31.55
C GLY A 201 -39.04 36.41 -32.61
N GLY A 202 -37.91 36.04 -33.27
CA GLY A 202 -37.33 36.82 -34.37
C GLY A 202 -38.29 36.92 -35.57
N LEU A 203 -38.91 35.82 -36.01
CA LEU A 203 -39.94 35.87 -37.07
C LEU A 203 -41.11 36.77 -36.72
N LEU A 204 -41.65 36.65 -35.50
CA LEU A 204 -42.76 37.51 -35.05
C LEU A 204 -42.36 38.97 -35.04
N ILE A 205 -41.22 39.33 -34.52
CA ILE A 205 -40.73 40.72 -34.45
C ILE A 205 -40.42 41.22 -35.87
N GLY A 206 -39.74 40.42 -36.69
CA GLY A 206 -39.43 40.79 -38.07
C GLY A 206 -40.66 41.12 -38.92
N ILE A 207 -41.69 40.28 -38.89
CA ILE A 207 -42.89 40.45 -39.67
C ILE A 207 -43.81 41.50 -39.05
N LEU A 208 -44.11 41.43 -37.74
CA LEU A 208 -45.14 42.25 -37.10
C LEU A 208 -44.64 43.64 -36.68
N MET A 209 -43.39 43.76 -36.23
CA MET A 209 -42.84 45.01 -35.73
C MET A 209 -41.98 45.74 -36.76
N ASN A 210 -41.11 45.00 -37.47
CA ASN A 210 -40.19 45.61 -38.43
C ASN A 210 -40.77 45.67 -39.86
N GLY A 211 -41.98 45.10 -40.09
CA GLY A 211 -42.63 45.13 -41.39
C GLY A 211 -41.90 44.42 -42.51
N MET A 212 -41.06 43.44 -42.17
CA MET A 212 -40.28 42.66 -43.12
C MET A 212 -41.21 41.71 -43.93
N ASP A 213 -40.90 41.48 -45.21
CA ASP A 213 -41.49 40.40 -45.93
C ASP A 213 -41.20 39.04 -45.27
N ALA A 214 -42.19 38.14 -45.29
CA ALA A 214 -42.06 36.83 -44.61
C ALA A 214 -40.85 36.01 -45.07
N GLY A 215 -40.51 36.08 -46.36
CA GLY A 215 -39.35 35.41 -46.90
C GLY A 215 -38.02 36.00 -46.39
N THR A 216 -37.94 37.33 -46.36
CA THR A 216 -36.75 38.03 -45.84
C THR A 216 -36.63 37.83 -44.34
N ALA A 217 -37.71 37.90 -43.57
CA ALA A 217 -37.70 37.60 -42.14
C ALA A 217 -37.24 36.19 -41.84
N LEU A 218 -37.80 35.20 -42.58
CA LEU A 218 -37.40 33.81 -42.45
C LEU A 218 -35.90 33.62 -42.73
N GLN A 219 -35.38 34.23 -43.78
CA GLN A 219 -33.98 34.13 -44.15
C GLN A 219 -33.06 34.76 -43.08
N THR A 220 -33.33 35.98 -42.67
CA THR A 220 -32.50 36.72 -41.69
C THR A 220 -32.48 36.02 -40.33
N TYR A 221 -33.63 35.74 -39.76
CA TYR A 221 -33.70 35.18 -38.39
C TYR A 221 -33.29 33.70 -38.34
N SER A 222 -33.48 32.95 -39.46
CA SER A 222 -32.92 31.57 -39.52
C SER A 222 -31.38 31.59 -39.51
N ILE A 223 -30.75 32.44 -40.33
CA ILE A 223 -29.29 32.54 -40.40
C ILE A 223 -28.72 32.97 -39.03
N LEU A 224 -29.34 34.00 -38.42
CA LEU A 224 -28.91 34.47 -37.09
C LEU A 224 -29.10 33.41 -36.00
N THR A 225 -30.24 32.69 -36.01
CA THR A 225 -30.52 31.62 -35.04
C THR A 225 -29.55 30.46 -35.21
N ILE A 226 -29.28 30.02 -36.45
CA ILE A 226 -28.29 28.96 -36.73
C ILE A 226 -26.91 29.41 -36.26
N GLY A 227 -26.49 30.64 -36.57
CA GLY A 227 -25.22 31.21 -36.16
C GLY A 227 -25.06 31.33 -34.66
N ASP A 228 -26.06 31.86 -33.96
CA ASP A 228 -26.06 31.98 -32.50
C ASP A 228 -25.97 30.58 -31.83
N GLY A 229 -26.82 29.66 -32.30
CA GLY A 229 -26.79 28.28 -31.83
C GLY A 229 -25.43 27.59 -32.01
N LEU A 230 -24.80 27.71 -33.18
CA LEU A 230 -23.49 27.13 -33.43
C LEU A 230 -22.38 27.79 -32.60
N THR A 231 -22.40 29.10 -32.47
CA THR A 231 -21.43 29.86 -31.67
C THR A 231 -21.45 29.44 -30.20
N SER A 232 -22.61 29.02 -29.69
CA SER A 232 -22.73 28.48 -28.34
C SER A 232 -22.48 26.96 -28.25
N GLN A 233 -22.80 26.19 -29.29
CA GLN A 233 -22.67 24.73 -29.28
C GLN A 233 -21.22 24.28 -29.39
N ILE A 234 -20.38 24.93 -30.20
CA ILE A 234 -18.99 24.53 -30.38
C ILE A 234 -18.20 24.55 -29.04
N PRO A 235 -18.22 25.62 -28.23
CA PRO A 235 -17.63 25.61 -26.90
C PRO A 235 -18.21 24.54 -25.98
N SER A 236 -19.54 24.33 -26.01
CA SER A 236 -20.20 23.30 -25.23
C SER A 236 -19.70 21.89 -25.55
N LEU A 237 -19.54 21.61 -26.83
CA LEU A 237 -19.01 20.34 -27.31
C LEU A 237 -17.57 20.12 -26.85
N MET A 238 -16.70 21.14 -26.98
CA MET A 238 -15.30 21.08 -26.51
C MET A 238 -15.23 20.82 -25.01
N ILE A 239 -16.03 21.50 -24.22
CA ILE A 239 -16.09 21.34 -22.76
C ILE A 239 -16.62 19.94 -22.37
N SER A 240 -17.67 19.45 -23.05
CA SER A 240 -18.20 18.12 -22.78
C SER A 240 -17.18 17.01 -23.15
N LEU A 241 -16.44 17.17 -24.25
CA LEU A 241 -15.35 16.28 -24.62
C LEU A 241 -14.20 16.33 -23.59
N ALA A 242 -13.80 17.54 -23.19
CA ALA A 242 -12.79 17.74 -22.15
C ALA A 242 -13.16 17.03 -20.85
N THR A 243 -14.43 17.18 -20.44
CA THR A 243 -14.99 16.49 -19.27
C THR A 243 -14.92 14.99 -19.40
N GLY A 244 -15.36 14.43 -20.52
CA GLY A 244 -15.32 12.99 -20.78
C GLY A 244 -13.91 12.43 -20.74
N VAL A 245 -12.97 13.11 -21.40
CA VAL A 245 -11.55 12.69 -21.42
C VAL A 245 -10.93 12.76 -20.05
N LEU A 246 -11.12 13.86 -19.31
CA LEU A 246 -10.50 14.04 -17.99
C LEU A 246 -11.00 13.02 -16.97
N VAL A 247 -12.31 12.72 -16.98
CA VAL A 247 -12.94 11.79 -16.04
C VAL A 247 -12.58 10.33 -16.36
N THR A 248 -12.29 10.01 -17.62
CA THR A 248 -11.89 8.64 -18.03
C THR A 248 -10.40 8.35 -17.85
N LYS A 249 -9.60 9.34 -17.47
CA LYS A 249 -8.18 9.12 -17.19
C LYS A 249 -8.00 8.27 -15.93
N GLY A 250 -7.20 7.21 -16.06
CA GLY A 250 -6.78 6.39 -14.92
C GLY A 250 -5.64 7.06 -14.13
N SER A 251 -5.39 6.57 -12.93
CA SER A 251 -4.34 7.07 -12.02
C SER A 251 -2.90 6.66 -12.40
N LYS A 252 -2.65 6.14 -13.58
CA LYS A 252 -1.28 5.81 -14.04
C LYS A 252 -0.78 6.90 -14.98
N GLU A 253 0.45 7.35 -14.72
CA GLU A 253 1.24 8.37 -15.46
C GLU A 253 1.38 8.06 -16.96
N ALA A 254 0.31 8.08 -17.74
CA ALA A 254 0.41 7.72 -19.12
C ALA A 254 -0.12 8.84 -20.02
N ASP A 255 0.74 9.33 -20.90
CA ASP A 255 0.35 10.17 -22.02
C ASP A 255 -0.70 9.43 -22.90
N ILE A 256 -1.93 10.00 -22.96
CA ILE A 256 -3.03 9.42 -23.75
C ILE A 256 -2.60 9.23 -25.21
N GLY A 257 -1.82 10.17 -25.77
CA GLY A 257 -1.31 10.08 -27.13
C GLY A 257 -0.44 8.84 -27.33
N GLY A 258 0.50 8.62 -26.43
CA GLY A 258 1.38 7.45 -26.43
C GLY A 258 0.63 6.14 -26.22
N ILE A 259 -0.36 6.12 -25.29
CA ILE A 259 -1.22 4.93 -25.07
C ILE A 259 -2.03 4.63 -26.31
N LEU A 260 -2.73 5.61 -26.88
CA LEU A 260 -3.52 5.42 -28.10
C LEU A 260 -2.68 4.95 -29.27
N GLN A 261 -1.49 5.56 -29.44
CA GLN A 261 -0.54 5.11 -30.44
C GLN A 261 -0.14 3.65 -30.24
N LYS A 262 0.24 3.28 -29.02
CA LYS A 262 0.63 1.91 -28.68
C LYS A 262 -0.52 0.92 -28.81
N GLN A 263 -1.73 1.30 -28.40
CA GLN A 263 -2.90 0.40 -28.47
C GLN A 263 -3.50 0.27 -29.87
N LEU A 264 -3.57 1.37 -30.64
CA LEU A 264 -4.16 1.36 -31.97
C LEU A 264 -3.17 0.94 -33.06
N LEU A 265 -1.93 1.36 -32.94
CA LEU A 265 -0.91 1.12 -33.96
C LEU A 265 0.13 0.08 -33.53
N GLY A 266 0.26 -0.23 -32.25
CA GLY A 266 1.28 -1.14 -31.69
C GLY A 266 1.17 -2.61 -32.09
N THR A 267 0.15 -2.99 -32.90
CA THR A 267 0.01 -4.34 -33.43
C THR A 267 0.10 -4.34 -34.98
N PRO A 268 1.31 -4.43 -35.56
CA PRO A 268 1.51 -4.34 -36.98
C PRO A 268 0.65 -5.31 -37.81
N LYS A 269 0.40 -6.51 -37.26
CA LYS A 269 -0.43 -7.54 -37.89
C LYS A 269 -1.87 -7.06 -38.16
N VAL A 270 -2.46 -6.29 -37.23
CA VAL A 270 -3.82 -5.74 -37.38
C VAL A 270 -3.87 -4.72 -38.50
N LEU A 271 -2.88 -3.86 -38.64
CA LEU A 271 -2.79 -2.86 -39.70
C LEU A 271 -2.70 -3.53 -41.10
N ILE A 272 -1.97 -4.65 -41.19
CA ILE A 272 -1.93 -5.43 -42.44
C ILE A 272 -3.31 -6.00 -42.81
N ILE A 273 -3.98 -6.61 -41.83
CA ILE A 273 -5.32 -7.20 -42.03
C ILE A 273 -6.32 -6.12 -42.50
N VAL A 274 -6.35 -4.98 -41.82
CA VAL A 274 -7.20 -3.84 -42.18
C VAL A 274 -6.83 -3.30 -43.57
N GLY A 275 -5.54 -3.15 -43.85
CA GLY A 275 -5.07 -2.70 -45.16
C GLY A 275 -5.51 -3.62 -46.30
N VAL A 276 -5.36 -4.93 -46.13
CA VAL A 276 -5.81 -5.95 -47.11
C VAL A 276 -7.35 -5.94 -47.26
N ALA A 277 -8.08 -5.83 -46.14
CA ALA A 277 -9.53 -5.75 -46.16
C ALA A 277 -10.03 -4.51 -46.93
N LEU A 278 -9.42 -3.33 -46.72
CA LEU A 278 -9.76 -2.11 -47.47
C LEU A 278 -9.50 -2.26 -48.96
N ILE A 279 -8.36 -2.82 -49.36
CA ILE A 279 -8.05 -3.09 -50.76
C ILE A 279 -9.10 -4.06 -51.36
N GLY A 280 -9.45 -5.12 -50.62
CA GLY A 280 -10.51 -6.06 -51.02
C GLY A 280 -11.85 -5.37 -51.22
N LEU A 281 -12.29 -4.54 -50.26
CA LEU A 281 -13.51 -3.75 -50.38
C LEU A 281 -13.48 -2.81 -51.61
N GLY A 282 -12.36 -2.16 -51.89
CA GLY A 282 -12.20 -1.30 -53.05
C GLY A 282 -12.30 -2.04 -54.37
N ILE A 283 -11.89 -3.30 -54.43
CA ILE A 283 -11.94 -4.13 -55.66
C ILE A 283 -13.31 -4.77 -55.84
N PHE A 284 -13.92 -5.30 -54.77
CA PHE A 284 -15.15 -6.11 -54.85
C PHE A 284 -16.45 -5.29 -54.70
N THR A 285 -16.38 -3.99 -54.38
CA THR A 285 -17.56 -3.13 -54.25
C THR A 285 -17.52 -1.97 -55.25
N PRO A 286 -18.65 -1.34 -55.59
CA PRO A 286 -18.70 -0.18 -56.49
C PRO A 286 -18.20 1.13 -55.81
N MET A 287 -17.32 1.02 -54.82
CA MET A 287 -16.71 2.14 -54.12
C MET A 287 -15.51 2.70 -54.90
N ASN A 288 -15.04 3.90 -54.51
CA ASN A 288 -13.90 4.50 -55.22
C ASN A 288 -12.62 3.72 -54.94
N ILE A 289 -12.22 2.85 -55.85
CA ILE A 289 -11.07 1.95 -55.76
C ILE A 289 -9.78 2.69 -55.42
N ILE A 290 -9.58 3.91 -55.93
CA ILE A 290 -8.35 4.68 -55.73
C ILE A 290 -8.22 5.05 -54.25
N ILE A 291 -9.30 5.50 -53.62
CA ILE A 291 -9.30 5.91 -52.18
C ILE A 291 -9.05 4.71 -51.29
N PHE A 292 -9.79 3.62 -51.49
CA PHE A 292 -9.67 2.42 -50.67
C PHE A 292 -8.31 1.74 -50.82
N CYS A 293 -7.75 1.66 -52.01
CA CYS A 293 -6.41 1.16 -52.25
C CYS A 293 -5.34 2.08 -51.64
N ALA A 294 -5.50 3.41 -51.75
CA ALA A 294 -4.55 4.35 -51.15
C ALA A 294 -4.47 4.21 -49.61
N TYR A 295 -5.62 4.15 -48.92
CA TYR A 295 -5.68 3.91 -47.49
C TYR A 295 -5.17 2.51 -47.11
N GLY A 296 -5.52 1.48 -47.85
CA GLY A 296 -5.05 0.13 -47.63
C GLY A 296 -3.53 0.00 -47.74
N ILE A 297 -2.93 0.63 -48.77
CA ILE A 297 -1.46 0.71 -48.91
C ILE A 297 -0.85 1.53 -47.79
N ALA A 298 -1.45 2.65 -47.43
CA ALA A 298 -0.95 3.49 -46.31
C ALA A 298 -0.91 2.71 -45.00
N PHE A 299 -1.92 1.92 -44.64
CA PHE A 299 -1.91 1.08 -43.47
C PHE A 299 -0.86 -0.04 -43.52
N ILE A 300 -0.64 -0.66 -44.66
CA ILE A 300 0.39 -1.68 -44.87
C ILE A 300 1.80 -1.06 -44.73
N VAL A 301 2.01 0.16 -45.25
CA VAL A 301 3.27 0.89 -45.11
C VAL A 301 3.48 1.30 -43.67
N ALA A 302 2.44 1.84 -43.01
CA ALA A 302 2.50 2.20 -41.57
C ALA A 302 2.85 0.98 -40.70
N SER A 303 2.28 -0.19 -40.99
CA SER A 303 2.62 -1.45 -40.35
C SER A 303 4.10 -1.80 -40.44
N ARG A 304 4.69 -1.63 -41.63
CA ARG A 304 6.12 -1.93 -41.82
C ARG A 304 7.05 -0.95 -41.13
N VAL A 305 6.70 0.34 -41.12
CA VAL A 305 7.47 1.35 -40.40
C VAL A 305 7.44 1.06 -38.92
N MET A 306 6.27 0.75 -38.37
CA MET A 306 6.07 0.43 -36.98
C MET A 306 6.72 -0.90 -36.55
N SER A 307 6.71 -1.92 -37.44
CA SER A 307 7.44 -3.17 -37.18
C SER A 307 8.94 -2.94 -37.07
N ASN A 308 9.49 -2.08 -37.90
CA ASN A 308 10.91 -1.72 -37.85
C ASN A 308 11.25 -0.86 -36.60
N GLU A 309 10.33 0.01 -36.15
CA GLU A 309 10.50 0.76 -34.91
C GLU A 309 10.43 -0.16 -33.68
N LEU A 310 9.49 -1.13 -33.66
CA LEU A 310 9.39 -2.11 -32.57
C LEU A 310 10.60 -3.05 -32.53
N GLU A 311 11.09 -3.53 -33.69
CA GLU A 311 12.33 -4.33 -33.75
C GLU A 311 13.57 -3.50 -33.33
N GLN A 312 13.58 -2.20 -33.61
CA GLN A 312 14.65 -1.30 -33.15
C GLN A 312 14.51 -1.00 -31.63
N GLU A 313 13.28 -0.84 -31.10
CA GLU A 313 13.06 -0.69 -29.67
C GLU A 313 13.37 -1.99 -28.91
N GLU A 314 12.97 -3.17 -29.41
CA GLU A 314 13.33 -4.46 -28.83
C GLU A 314 14.85 -4.68 -28.87
N THR A 315 15.50 -4.39 -30.00
CA THR A 315 16.96 -4.50 -30.11
C THR A 315 17.69 -3.42 -29.26
N ALA A 316 17.12 -2.23 -29.14
CA ALA A 316 17.64 -1.18 -28.26
C ALA A 316 17.39 -1.49 -26.78
N MET A 317 16.28 -2.15 -26.43
CA MET A 317 16.04 -2.66 -25.07
C MET A 317 16.97 -3.82 -24.75
N GLU A 318 17.14 -4.79 -25.64
CA GLU A 318 18.11 -5.89 -25.45
C GLU A 318 19.54 -5.34 -25.32
N VAL A 319 19.94 -4.36 -26.17
CA VAL A 319 21.26 -3.70 -26.07
C VAL A 319 21.34 -2.82 -24.82
N SER A 320 20.24 -2.14 -24.43
CA SER A 320 20.25 -1.33 -23.20
C SER A 320 20.16 -2.20 -21.94
N GLU A 321 19.50 -3.35 -21.96
CA GLU A 321 19.53 -4.33 -20.86
C GLU A 321 20.92 -5.02 -20.79
N GLU A 322 21.56 -5.31 -21.94
CA GLU A 322 22.96 -5.76 -21.96
C GLU A 322 23.95 -4.63 -21.60
N GLU A 323 23.73 -3.39 -22.02
CA GLU A 323 24.53 -2.23 -21.63
C GLU A 323 24.22 -1.78 -20.19
N GLU A 324 22.96 -1.80 -19.72
CA GLU A 324 22.63 -1.55 -18.31
C GLU A 324 23.19 -2.66 -17.40
N SER A 325 23.11 -3.93 -17.79
CA SER A 325 23.76 -4.99 -17.04
C SER A 325 25.28 -4.90 -17.10
N ALA A 326 25.87 -4.46 -18.22
CA ALA A 326 27.31 -4.20 -18.34
C ALA A 326 27.76 -2.87 -17.70
N GLU A 327 26.89 -1.84 -17.67
CA GLU A 327 27.13 -0.58 -16.94
C GLU A 327 26.80 -0.72 -15.45
N GLU A 328 25.81 -1.53 -15.04
CA GLU A 328 25.61 -1.88 -13.63
C GLU A 328 26.84 -2.64 -13.08
N ILE A 329 27.44 -3.51 -13.88
CA ILE A 329 28.70 -4.16 -13.52
C ILE A 329 29.90 -3.17 -13.54
N ARG A 330 29.83 -2.06 -14.28
CA ARG A 330 30.90 -1.05 -14.40
C ARG A 330 30.68 0.23 -13.61
N ARG A 331 29.45 0.51 -13.16
CA ARG A 331 29.22 1.58 -12.17
C ARG A 331 29.97 1.19 -10.91
N PRO A 332 30.77 2.09 -10.31
CA PRO A 332 31.20 1.85 -8.94
C PRO A 332 29.90 1.68 -8.15
N GLU A 333 29.58 0.43 -7.86
CA GLU A 333 28.46 0.06 -7.00
C GLU A 333 28.49 1.04 -5.84
N ASN A 334 27.34 1.55 -5.48
CA ASN A 334 27.24 2.32 -4.26
C ASN A 334 27.49 1.31 -3.13
N VAL A 335 28.79 1.04 -2.87
CA VAL A 335 29.29 0.01 -1.96
C VAL A 335 28.62 0.16 -0.59
N SER A 336 28.07 1.36 -0.29
CA SER A 336 27.28 1.62 0.89
C SER A 336 25.94 0.85 0.93
N THR A 337 25.35 0.49 -0.20
CA THR A 337 24.13 -0.35 -0.23
C THR A 337 24.43 -1.82 0.04
N LEU A 338 25.61 -2.30 -0.35
CA LEU A 338 26.09 -3.65 -0.05
C LEU A 338 26.51 -3.81 1.42
N LEU A 339 26.75 -2.71 2.13
CA LEU A 339 27.07 -2.72 3.56
C LEU A 339 25.83 -2.86 4.45
N LYS A 340 24.62 -2.76 3.91
CA LYS A 340 23.39 -3.03 4.67
C LYS A 340 23.23 -4.52 4.88
N VAL A 341 23.42 -4.94 6.14
CA VAL A 341 23.14 -6.29 6.59
C VAL A 341 21.67 -6.38 6.97
N ASP A 342 20.92 -7.27 6.35
CA ASP A 342 19.55 -7.55 6.75
C ASP A 342 19.55 -8.21 8.14
N MET A 343 18.59 -7.81 8.98
CA MET A 343 18.54 -8.30 10.37
C MET A 343 18.15 -9.76 10.44
N ILE A 344 17.23 -10.20 9.57
CA ILE A 344 16.77 -11.60 9.47
C ILE A 344 16.63 -11.93 7.99
N GLU A 345 17.27 -13.02 7.56
CA GLU A 345 17.15 -13.53 6.20
C GLU A 345 16.82 -15.04 6.26
N LEU A 346 15.90 -15.43 5.38
CA LEU A 346 15.60 -16.84 5.09
C LEU A 346 15.99 -17.11 3.64
N GLU A 347 17.10 -17.82 3.45
CA GLU A 347 17.54 -18.27 2.13
C GLU A 347 17.05 -19.68 1.88
N PHE A 348 16.64 -19.98 0.64
CA PHE A 348 16.15 -21.31 0.29
C PHE A 348 16.55 -21.71 -1.14
N GLY A 349 16.68 -23.02 -1.34
CA GLY A 349 16.96 -23.61 -2.64
C GLY A 349 15.76 -23.58 -3.57
N TYR A 350 15.98 -23.81 -4.85
CA TYR A 350 14.97 -23.67 -5.90
C TYR A 350 13.74 -24.58 -5.74
N GLY A 351 13.86 -25.73 -5.06
CA GLY A 351 12.74 -26.64 -4.78
C GLY A 351 11.71 -26.10 -3.78
N ILE A 352 12.08 -25.07 -2.99
CA ILE A 352 11.22 -24.46 -1.99
C ILE A 352 10.49 -23.23 -2.55
N ILE A 353 10.92 -22.68 -3.69
CA ILE A 353 10.31 -21.50 -4.32
C ILE A 353 8.77 -21.58 -4.43
N PRO A 354 8.17 -22.73 -4.81
CA PRO A 354 6.69 -22.83 -4.89
C PRO A 354 5.98 -22.55 -3.57
N LEU A 355 6.62 -22.76 -2.42
CA LEU A 355 6.03 -22.43 -1.11
C LEU A 355 6.01 -20.93 -0.81
N ALA A 356 6.87 -20.15 -1.46
CA ALA A 356 6.96 -18.69 -1.32
C ALA A 356 6.20 -17.94 -2.43
N ASP A 357 5.89 -18.61 -3.56
CA ASP A 357 5.21 -17.99 -4.71
C ASP A 357 3.69 -18.04 -4.55
N VAL A 358 3.07 -16.89 -4.30
CA VAL A 358 1.61 -16.76 -4.19
C VAL A 358 0.88 -17.21 -5.46
N GLN A 359 1.48 -17.06 -6.65
CA GLN A 359 0.87 -17.49 -7.92
C GLN A 359 0.78 -19.02 -8.03
N GLN A 360 1.65 -19.73 -7.32
CA GLN A 360 1.66 -21.20 -7.24
C GLN A 360 0.92 -21.74 -6.01
N GLY A 361 0.25 -20.86 -5.25
CA GLY A 361 -0.50 -21.24 -4.03
C GLY A 361 0.35 -21.31 -2.77
N GLY A 362 1.58 -20.78 -2.79
CA GLY A 362 2.45 -20.72 -1.61
C GLY A 362 1.94 -19.72 -0.56
N ASP A 363 1.99 -20.10 0.71
CA ASP A 363 1.52 -19.30 1.86
C ASP A 363 2.64 -18.92 2.84
N LEU A 364 3.89 -19.20 2.52
CA LEU A 364 5.03 -18.93 3.39
C LEU A 364 5.17 -17.45 3.76
N LEU A 365 4.89 -16.54 2.83
CA LEU A 365 4.90 -15.08 3.08
C LEU A 365 3.87 -14.69 4.13
N ASP A 366 2.65 -15.20 4.04
CA ASP A 366 1.58 -14.92 5.00
C ASP A 366 1.94 -15.45 6.40
N ARG A 367 2.57 -16.63 6.46
CA ARG A 367 3.04 -17.21 7.71
C ARG A 367 4.14 -16.37 8.36
N VAL A 368 5.06 -15.83 7.58
CA VAL A 368 6.10 -14.91 8.07
C VAL A 368 5.49 -13.66 8.71
N VAL A 369 4.45 -13.10 8.09
CA VAL A 369 3.71 -11.96 8.67
C VAL A 369 3.02 -12.35 9.98
N MET A 370 2.42 -13.55 10.04
CA MET A 370 1.78 -14.05 11.26
C MET A 370 2.77 -14.29 12.38
N ILE A 371 3.97 -14.82 12.10
CA ILE A 371 5.06 -15.00 13.08
C ILE A 371 5.42 -13.66 13.73
N ARG A 372 5.66 -12.62 12.92
CA ARG A 372 6.02 -11.29 13.44
C ARG A 372 4.93 -10.74 14.37
N ARG A 373 3.66 -10.90 13.99
CA ARG A 373 2.52 -10.49 14.80
C ARG A 373 2.41 -11.28 16.10
N GLN A 374 2.61 -12.59 16.04
CA GLN A 374 2.54 -13.45 17.21
C GLN A 374 3.61 -13.11 18.23
N ILE A 375 4.87 -12.94 17.80
CA ILE A 375 5.98 -12.54 18.67
C ILE A 375 5.73 -11.16 19.30
N ALA A 376 5.23 -10.21 18.53
CA ALA A 376 4.90 -8.88 19.04
C ALA A 376 3.81 -8.92 20.12
N LEU A 377 2.78 -9.75 19.94
CA LEU A 377 1.71 -9.92 20.94
C LEU A 377 2.16 -10.69 22.19
N GLU A 378 3.05 -11.66 22.03
CA GLU A 378 3.55 -12.50 23.10
C GLU A 378 4.65 -11.81 23.92
N LEU A 379 5.67 -11.31 23.25
CA LEU A 379 6.88 -10.76 23.89
C LEU A 379 6.92 -9.24 23.94
N GLY A 380 6.05 -8.52 23.23
CA GLY A 380 5.99 -7.07 23.24
C GLY A 380 7.11 -6.38 22.43
N CYS A 381 7.77 -7.11 21.53
CA CYS A 381 8.85 -6.61 20.69
C CYS A 381 8.47 -6.70 19.21
N VAL A 382 8.74 -5.64 18.46
CA VAL A 382 8.52 -5.62 16.99
C VAL A 382 9.67 -6.33 16.30
N VAL A 383 9.37 -7.47 15.67
CA VAL A 383 10.37 -8.22 14.87
C VAL A 383 10.69 -7.44 13.60
N PRO A 384 11.98 -7.22 13.26
CA PRO A 384 12.38 -6.60 12.00
C PRO A 384 11.82 -7.31 10.77
N MET A 385 11.92 -6.68 9.59
CA MET A 385 11.53 -7.31 8.34
C MET A 385 12.38 -8.55 8.08
N ILE A 386 11.72 -9.65 7.73
CA ILE A 386 12.35 -10.91 7.37
C ILE A 386 12.48 -10.94 5.86
N ARG A 387 13.71 -10.99 5.35
CA ARG A 387 13.98 -11.09 3.93
C ARG A 387 13.97 -12.53 3.48
N LEU A 388 13.17 -12.80 2.45
CA LEU A 388 13.12 -14.09 1.77
C LEU A 388 13.95 -13.98 0.49
N ARG A 389 14.93 -14.88 0.32
CA ARG A 389 15.81 -14.88 -0.86
C ARG A 389 16.00 -16.31 -1.39
N ASP A 390 15.94 -16.47 -2.68
CA ASP A 390 16.41 -17.68 -3.35
C ASP A 390 17.93 -17.70 -3.39
N ASN A 391 18.52 -18.87 -3.19
CA ASN A 391 19.97 -19.08 -3.25
C ASN A 391 20.29 -20.34 -4.05
N ILE A 392 20.84 -20.14 -5.25
CA ILE A 392 21.20 -21.20 -6.18
C ILE A 392 22.37 -22.09 -5.64
N GLN A 393 23.11 -21.60 -4.65
CA GLN A 393 24.22 -22.37 -4.04
C GLN A 393 23.74 -23.42 -3.04
N LEU A 394 22.47 -23.29 -2.56
CA LEU A 394 21.89 -24.27 -1.65
C LEU A 394 21.37 -25.49 -2.41
N ASN A 395 21.27 -26.63 -1.70
CA ASN A 395 20.57 -27.78 -2.23
C ASN A 395 19.11 -27.43 -2.52
N PRO A 396 18.46 -28.09 -3.48
CA PRO A 396 17.08 -27.72 -3.90
C PRO A 396 16.08 -27.61 -2.76
N ASN A 397 16.18 -28.49 -1.77
CA ASN A 397 15.24 -28.62 -0.66
C ASN A 397 15.77 -28.03 0.67
N GLN A 398 16.95 -27.40 0.63
CA GLN A 398 17.60 -26.83 1.80
C GLN A 398 17.16 -25.35 1.99
N TYR A 399 17.04 -24.94 3.24
CA TYR A 399 16.90 -23.54 3.62
C TYR A 399 17.86 -23.21 4.77
N VAL A 400 18.25 -21.93 4.86
CA VAL A 400 19.16 -21.39 5.86
C VAL A 400 18.56 -20.14 6.47
N ILE A 401 18.53 -20.06 7.80
CA ILE A 401 18.12 -18.88 8.54
C ILE A 401 19.35 -18.12 8.98
N LYS A 402 19.42 -16.84 8.61
CA LYS A 402 20.55 -15.95 8.97
C LYS A 402 20.05 -14.81 9.85
N ILE A 403 20.85 -14.46 10.84
CA ILE A 403 20.65 -13.28 11.67
C ILE A 403 21.86 -12.37 11.51
N LYS A 404 21.62 -11.12 11.11
CA LYS A 404 22.68 -10.13 10.82
C LYS A 404 23.74 -10.67 9.83
N GLY A 405 23.28 -11.43 8.83
CA GLY A 405 24.13 -12.05 7.79
C GLY A 405 24.86 -13.31 8.23
N VAL A 406 24.75 -13.74 9.50
CA VAL A 406 25.38 -14.95 10.02
C VAL A 406 24.40 -16.11 9.94
N PRO A 407 24.75 -17.26 9.31
CA PRO A 407 23.92 -18.46 9.31
C PRO A 407 23.82 -19.03 10.73
N ILE A 408 22.60 -19.09 11.26
CA ILE A 408 22.32 -19.59 12.62
C ILE A 408 21.80 -21.02 12.57
N SER A 409 20.95 -21.33 11.61
CA SER A 409 20.35 -22.66 11.50
C SER A 409 20.00 -22.97 10.05
N GLU A 410 19.93 -24.27 9.76
CA GLU A 410 19.55 -24.78 8.45
C GLU A 410 18.57 -25.95 8.60
N GLY A 411 17.81 -26.21 7.53
CA GLY A 411 16.90 -27.35 7.50
C GLY A 411 16.64 -27.82 6.09
N GLU A 412 16.06 -29.01 5.96
CA GLU A 412 15.70 -29.61 4.68
C GLU A 412 14.20 -29.94 4.66
N ILE A 413 13.53 -29.62 3.54
CA ILE A 413 12.10 -29.79 3.37
C ILE A 413 11.82 -30.58 2.10
N LEU A 414 10.94 -31.56 2.17
CA LEU A 414 10.41 -32.27 1.01
C LEU A 414 9.04 -31.68 0.64
N PHE A 415 8.97 -30.98 -0.49
CA PHE A 415 7.79 -30.21 -0.92
C PHE A 415 6.49 -31.04 -0.99
N ASP A 416 6.53 -32.25 -1.56
CA ASP A 416 5.36 -33.12 -1.76
C ASP A 416 5.12 -34.10 -0.59
N HIS A 417 5.71 -33.88 0.58
CA HIS A 417 5.62 -34.76 1.74
C HIS A 417 5.15 -34.02 2.97
N TYR A 418 4.66 -34.76 3.95
CA TYR A 418 4.31 -34.27 5.28
C TYR A 418 5.26 -34.86 6.31
N MET A 419 5.59 -34.11 7.34
CA MET A 419 6.41 -34.60 8.45
C MET A 419 5.49 -35.16 9.53
N ALA A 420 5.68 -36.44 9.87
CA ALA A 420 4.97 -37.12 10.94
C ALA A 420 5.91 -37.32 12.14
N MET A 421 5.50 -36.86 13.31
CA MET A 421 6.22 -36.98 14.57
C MET A 421 5.45 -37.89 15.52
N ASN A 422 6.14 -38.86 16.13
CA ASN A 422 5.56 -39.72 17.16
C ASN A 422 5.60 -39.01 18.52
N PRO A 423 4.45 -38.76 19.18
CA PRO A 423 4.41 -38.14 20.51
C PRO A 423 4.89 -39.05 21.66
N GLY A 424 5.44 -40.22 21.35
CA GLY A 424 6.04 -41.13 22.34
C GLY A 424 5.12 -42.26 22.82
N PHE A 425 3.88 -42.32 22.33
CA PHE A 425 2.89 -43.30 22.82
C PHE A 425 2.41 -44.30 21.73
N ILE A 426 2.97 -44.20 20.52
CA ILE A 426 2.50 -45.00 19.38
C ILE A 426 3.46 -46.14 19.12
N GLU A 427 2.93 -47.37 19.20
CA GLU A 427 3.67 -48.61 18.96
C GLU A 427 3.74 -48.99 17.47
N GLU A 428 2.81 -48.51 16.64
CA GLU A 428 2.77 -48.83 15.21
C GLU A 428 3.65 -47.88 14.44
N GLU A 429 4.75 -48.40 13.88
CA GLU A 429 5.69 -47.62 13.07
C GLU A 429 5.14 -47.33 11.67
N LEU A 430 5.22 -46.06 11.24
CA LEU A 430 4.94 -45.65 9.87
C LEU A 430 6.16 -45.84 8.97
N THR A 431 5.91 -46.29 7.74
CA THR A 431 6.95 -46.36 6.70
C THR A 431 7.09 -45.02 6.00
N GLY A 432 8.32 -44.48 5.99
CA GLY A 432 8.62 -43.20 5.36
C GLY A 432 10.13 -42.94 5.36
N ILE A 433 10.54 -41.72 5.02
CA ILE A 433 11.95 -41.30 5.02
C ILE A 433 12.27 -40.75 6.42
N PRO A 434 13.17 -41.41 7.19
CA PRO A 434 13.51 -40.91 8.53
C PRO A 434 14.23 -39.57 8.46
N THR A 435 13.87 -38.67 9.36
CA THR A 435 14.39 -37.31 9.47
C THR A 435 14.33 -36.83 10.93
N PHE A 436 14.78 -35.60 11.16
CA PHE A 436 14.59 -34.88 12.42
C PHE A 436 13.86 -33.58 12.16
N GLU A 437 12.95 -33.22 13.08
CA GLU A 437 12.30 -31.93 13.06
C GLU A 437 13.34 -30.85 13.42
N PRO A 438 13.47 -29.76 12.60
CA PRO A 438 14.60 -28.84 12.69
C PRO A 438 14.58 -27.91 13.91
N SER A 439 13.42 -27.66 14.54
CA SER A 439 13.31 -26.72 15.69
C SER A 439 13.78 -27.35 17.00
N PHE A 440 13.33 -28.59 17.28
CA PHE A 440 13.55 -29.28 18.55
C PHE A 440 14.38 -30.57 18.41
N HIS A 441 14.83 -30.89 17.21
CA HIS A 441 15.61 -32.10 16.88
C HIS A 441 14.88 -33.40 17.25
N LEU A 442 13.56 -33.39 17.18
CA LEU A 442 12.77 -34.58 17.46
C LEU A 442 12.78 -35.54 16.29
N PRO A 443 12.81 -36.88 16.56
CA PRO A 443 12.75 -37.87 15.50
C PRO A 443 11.42 -37.75 14.74
N ALA A 444 11.51 -37.68 13.42
CA ALA A 444 10.37 -37.53 12.54
C ALA A 444 10.51 -38.38 11.27
N ILE A 445 9.43 -38.51 10.51
CA ILE A 445 9.38 -39.29 9.29
C ILE A 445 8.66 -38.48 8.21
N TRP A 446 9.26 -38.38 7.02
CA TRP A 446 8.55 -37.86 5.86
C TRP A 446 7.61 -38.90 5.29
N ILE A 447 6.32 -38.57 5.19
CA ILE A 447 5.24 -39.40 4.66
C ILE A 447 4.61 -38.75 3.44
N THR A 448 4.03 -39.55 2.55
CA THR A 448 3.26 -39.04 1.41
C THR A 448 1.87 -38.58 1.84
N GLU A 449 1.21 -37.74 1.03
CA GLU A 449 -0.15 -37.28 1.29
C GLU A 449 -1.16 -38.43 1.47
N SER A 450 -0.98 -39.55 0.74
CA SER A 450 -1.84 -40.75 0.87
C SER A 450 -1.74 -41.43 2.24
N GLN A 451 -0.68 -41.19 3.00
CA GLN A 451 -0.46 -41.74 4.33
C GLN A 451 -0.90 -40.80 5.46
N ARG A 452 -1.21 -39.55 5.13
CA ARG A 452 -1.54 -38.47 6.09
C ARG A 452 -2.72 -38.87 7.00
N GLU A 453 -3.87 -39.22 6.42
CA GLU A 453 -5.05 -39.62 7.19
C GLU A 453 -4.79 -40.79 8.12
N ARG A 454 -3.99 -41.77 7.68
CA ARG A 454 -3.59 -42.91 8.50
C ARG A 454 -2.69 -42.52 9.66
N ALA A 455 -1.71 -41.62 9.40
CA ALA A 455 -0.82 -41.12 10.42
C ALA A 455 -1.57 -40.33 11.51
N GLU A 456 -2.49 -39.44 11.11
CA GLU A 456 -3.36 -38.69 12.02
C GLU A 456 -4.27 -39.63 12.83
N ALA A 457 -4.83 -40.66 12.19
CA ALA A 457 -5.68 -41.66 12.87
C ALA A 457 -4.90 -42.51 13.89
N LEU A 458 -3.61 -42.74 13.66
CA LEU A 458 -2.72 -43.42 14.60
C LEU A 458 -2.26 -42.54 15.77
N GLY A 459 -2.53 -41.21 15.68
CA GLY A 459 -2.12 -40.24 16.69
C GLY A 459 -0.79 -39.54 16.45
N TYR A 460 -0.17 -39.70 15.27
CA TYR A 460 1.01 -38.90 14.89
C TYR A 460 0.66 -37.42 14.72
N THR A 461 1.55 -36.54 15.12
CA THR A 461 1.44 -35.12 14.77
C THR A 461 1.98 -34.95 13.35
N VAL A 462 1.08 -34.58 12.42
CA VAL A 462 1.44 -34.41 11.01
C VAL A 462 1.48 -32.92 10.67
N VAL A 463 2.61 -32.48 10.09
CA VAL A 463 2.89 -31.07 9.80
C VAL A 463 3.27 -30.88 8.33
N ASP A 464 2.72 -29.84 7.69
CA ASP A 464 3.03 -29.47 6.32
C ASP A 464 4.38 -28.73 6.21
N PRO A 465 5.06 -28.78 5.07
CA PRO A 465 6.38 -28.16 4.88
C PRO A 465 6.45 -26.66 5.22
N PRO A 466 5.50 -25.81 4.82
CA PRO A 466 5.53 -24.39 5.21
C PRO A 466 5.45 -24.16 6.72
N SER A 467 4.66 -25.00 7.44
CA SER A 467 4.56 -24.92 8.90
C SER A 467 5.86 -25.29 9.60
N ILE A 468 6.61 -26.24 9.06
CA ILE A 468 7.92 -26.63 9.61
C ILE A 468 8.89 -25.44 9.52
N ILE A 469 9.00 -24.82 8.33
CA ILE A 469 9.84 -23.62 8.15
C ILE A 469 9.40 -22.50 9.09
N ALA A 470 8.08 -22.27 9.17
CA ALA A 470 7.52 -21.21 10.01
C ALA A 470 7.81 -21.43 11.50
N THR A 471 7.67 -22.68 11.99
CA THR A 471 7.96 -23.02 13.39
C THR A 471 9.45 -22.85 13.69
N HIS A 472 10.31 -23.33 12.81
CA HIS A 472 11.75 -23.20 12.96
C HIS A 472 12.21 -21.73 12.95
N LEU A 473 11.69 -20.96 11.99
CA LEU A 473 11.96 -19.52 11.91
C LEU A 473 11.49 -18.79 13.18
N MET A 474 10.29 -19.11 13.69
CA MET A 474 9.74 -18.52 14.90
C MET A 474 10.63 -18.82 16.11
N GLU A 475 11.11 -20.04 16.26
CA GLU A 475 11.97 -20.44 17.39
C GLU A 475 13.33 -19.76 17.33
N ILE A 476 13.94 -19.68 16.15
CA ILE A 476 15.21 -18.96 15.95
C ILE A 476 15.04 -17.46 16.23
N ILE A 477 13.96 -16.84 15.78
CA ILE A 477 13.69 -15.42 16.08
C ILE A 477 13.50 -15.23 17.58
N ARG A 478 12.73 -16.09 18.25
CA ARG A 478 12.47 -16.01 19.69
C ARG A 478 13.74 -16.11 20.52
N SER A 479 14.63 -17.04 20.20
CA SER A 479 15.89 -17.22 20.91
C SER A 479 16.90 -16.08 20.70
N HIS A 480 16.85 -15.39 19.55
CA HIS A 480 17.75 -14.28 19.21
C HIS A 480 17.08 -12.89 19.28
N LEU A 481 15.83 -12.80 19.79
CA LEU A 481 15.08 -11.55 19.81
C LEU A 481 15.81 -10.44 20.59
N HIS A 482 16.53 -10.80 21.67
CA HIS A 482 17.35 -9.90 22.46
C HIS A 482 18.46 -9.23 21.64
N GLU A 483 19.03 -9.92 20.63
CA GLU A 483 20.05 -9.36 19.74
C GLU A 483 19.45 -8.46 18.66
N LEU A 484 18.18 -8.71 18.29
CA LEU A 484 17.48 -7.97 17.25
C LEU A 484 16.93 -6.64 17.74
N LEU A 485 16.76 -6.46 19.07
CA LEU A 485 16.27 -5.23 19.65
C LEU A 485 17.33 -4.12 19.56
N THR A 486 17.12 -3.15 18.67
CA THR A 486 18.04 -2.02 18.47
C THR A 486 17.73 -0.85 19.41
N ARG A 487 18.66 0.13 19.52
CA ARG A 487 18.41 1.39 20.25
C ARG A 487 17.26 2.20 19.66
N GLN A 488 17.10 2.15 18.34
CA GLN A 488 16.00 2.84 17.67
C GLN A 488 14.65 2.22 18.03
N ASP A 489 14.57 0.89 18.09
CA ASP A 489 13.34 0.21 18.50
C ASP A 489 12.97 0.56 19.94
N VAL A 490 13.96 0.62 20.84
CA VAL A 490 13.74 1.04 22.22
C VAL A 490 13.30 2.49 22.31
N GLN A 491 13.87 3.38 21.50
CA GLN A 491 13.42 4.77 21.43
C GLN A 491 11.95 4.84 20.99
N ASN A 492 11.56 4.09 19.97
CA ASN A 492 10.18 4.02 19.49
C ASN A 492 9.23 3.49 20.58
N LEU A 493 9.66 2.48 21.36
CA LEU A 493 8.88 1.98 22.51
C LEU A 493 8.73 3.05 23.60
N ILE A 494 9.79 3.80 23.89
CA ILE A 494 9.76 4.93 24.84
C ILE A 494 8.80 6.02 24.37
N ASP A 495 8.84 6.38 23.08
CA ASP A 495 7.99 7.41 22.50
C ASP A 495 6.51 7.00 22.55
N ASN A 496 6.20 5.73 22.26
CA ASN A 496 4.85 5.19 22.40
C ASN A 496 4.32 5.25 23.84
N VAL A 497 5.16 4.91 24.84
CA VAL A 497 4.78 5.04 26.26
C VAL A 497 4.60 6.51 26.63
N LYS A 498 5.42 7.40 26.07
CA LYS A 498 5.37 8.84 26.34
C LYS A 498 4.05 9.48 25.95
N GLU A 499 3.41 9.03 24.88
CA GLU A 499 2.10 9.56 24.43
C GLU A 499 1.03 9.47 25.55
N ALA A 500 1.03 8.38 26.32
CA ALA A 500 0.05 8.16 27.37
C ALA A 500 0.59 8.50 28.78
N ASN A 501 1.91 8.40 29.00
CA ASN A 501 2.57 8.52 30.31
C ASN A 501 3.78 9.48 30.24
N GLU A 502 3.55 10.71 29.80
CA GLU A 502 4.61 11.71 29.61
C GLU A 502 5.43 11.99 30.85
N THR A 503 4.79 12.02 32.01
CA THR A 503 5.46 12.30 33.30
C THR A 503 6.50 11.23 33.62
N LEU A 504 6.13 9.96 33.52
CA LEU A 504 7.00 8.82 33.77
C LEU A 504 8.23 8.84 32.86
N VAL A 505 8.01 9.02 31.56
CA VAL A 505 9.11 9.02 30.60
C VAL A 505 10.04 10.21 30.78
N ASN A 506 9.52 11.42 31.06
CA ASN A 506 10.34 12.62 31.29
C ASN A 506 11.14 12.54 32.61
N GLU A 507 10.71 11.73 33.59
CA GLU A 507 11.44 11.44 34.82
C GLU A 507 12.56 10.43 34.58
N LEU A 508 12.26 9.35 33.83
CA LEU A 508 13.19 8.25 33.58
C LEU A 508 14.27 8.65 32.55
N VAL A 509 13.87 9.17 31.36
CA VAL A 509 14.76 9.40 30.20
C VAL A 509 14.87 10.90 29.90
N PRO A 510 16.05 11.47 29.74
CA PRO A 510 17.40 10.92 29.99
C PRO A 510 17.91 11.14 31.42
N LYS A 511 17.06 11.53 32.38
CA LYS A 511 17.50 12.03 33.69
C LYS A 511 18.08 10.94 34.58
N LEU A 512 17.42 9.79 34.62
CA LEU A 512 17.81 8.66 35.48
C LEU A 512 18.56 7.60 34.68
N LEU A 513 18.06 7.23 33.51
CA LEU A 513 18.69 6.24 32.65
C LEU A 513 18.79 6.75 31.21
N ASN A 514 19.80 6.33 30.48
CA ASN A 514 19.90 6.52 29.02
C ASN A 514 19.24 5.36 28.28
N VAL A 515 18.95 5.59 26.98
CA VAL A 515 18.28 4.59 26.11
C VAL A 515 19.06 3.27 26.04
N GLY A 516 20.41 3.31 26.14
CA GLY A 516 21.25 2.11 26.11
C GLY A 516 21.13 1.25 27.36
N GLU A 517 20.97 1.87 28.55
CA GLU A 517 20.73 1.17 29.82
C GLU A 517 19.35 0.49 29.80
N ILE A 518 18.31 1.20 29.33
CA ILE A 518 16.96 0.64 29.15
C ILE A 518 17.01 -0.51 28.16
N GLN A 519 17.68 -0.31 27.00
CA GLN A 519 17.86 -1.39 26.01
C GLN A 519 18.44 -2.65 26.65
N LYS A 520 19.47 -2.50 27.49
CA LYS A 520 20.12 -3.65 28.13
C LYS A 520 19.18 -4.40 29.08
N VAL A 521 18.37 -3.68 29.87
CA VAL A 521 17.36 -4.30 30.74
C VAL A 521 16.32 -5.06 29.90
N LEU A 522 15.80 -4.44 28.84
CA LEU A 522 14.81 -5.09 27.96
C LEU A 522 15.42 -6.30 27.24
N GLN A 523 16.67 -6.23 26.80
CA GLN A 523 17.41 -7.35 26.21
C GLN A 523 17.58 -8.51 27.20
N ASN A 524 17.90 -8.22 28.45
CA ASN A 524 18.04 -9.24 29.52
C ASN A 524 16.69 -9.95 29.76
N LEU A 525 15.59 -9.21 29.80
CA LEU A 525 14.24 -9.79 29.96
C LEU A 525 13.90 -10.71 28.76
N LEU A 526 14.10 -10.22 27.52
CA LEU A 526 13.84 -11.00 26.31
C LEU A 526 14.71 -12.24 26.18
N MET A 527 15.97 -12.15 26.62
CA MET A 527 16.92 -13.26 26.63
C MET A 527 16.43 -14.44 27.49
N GLU A 528 15.69 -14.15 28.55
CA GLU A 528 15.07 -15.15 29.40
C GLU A 528 13.59 -15.42 28.99
N GLY A 529 13.19 -14.92 27.84
CA GLY A 529 11.86 -15.12 27.29
C GLY A 529 10.75 -14.41 28.06
N ILE A 530 11.08 -13.39 28.86
CA ILE A 530 10.07 -12.60 29.59
C ILE A 530 9.54 -11.49 28.69
N SER A 531 8.22 -11.38 28.67
CA SER A 531 7.53 -10.36 27.88
C SER A 531 7.83 -8.95 28.39
N ILE A 532 8.20 -8.08 27.44
CA ILE A 532 8.38 -6.65 27.72
C ILE A 532 7.13 -5.83 27.36
N ARG A 533 5.99 -6.48 27.14
CA ARG A 533 4.75 -5.83 26.68
C ARG A 533 4.23 -4.81 27.70
N ASP A 534 4.40 -5.07 28.99
CA ASP A 534 4.05 -4.14 30.07
C ASP A 534 5.19 -3.17 30.36
N LEU A 535 5.48 -2.31 29.37
CA LEU A 535 6.53 -1.29 29.49
C LEU A 535 6.26 -0.28 30.61
N ILE A 536 4.99 -0.03 30.96
CA ILE A 536 4.64 0.93 32.01
C ILE A 536 5.16 0.41 33.33
N THR A 537 4.84 -0.81 33.74
CA THR A 537 5.32 -1.44 34.98
C THR A 537 6.85 -1.54 34.99
N ILE A 538 7.47 -1.88 33.84
CA ILE A 538 8.93 -1.92 33.75
C ILE A 538 9.52 -0.52 33.99
N PHE A 539 9.02 0.52 33.29
CA PHE A 539 9.57 1.89 33.42
C PHE A 539 9.32 2.51 34.78
N GLU A 540 8.17 2.27 35.42
CA GLU A 540 7.93 2.67 36.82
C GLU A 540 8.96 2.04 37.75
N THR A 541 9.19 0.74 37.62
CA THR A 541 10.21 0.05 38.42
C THR A 541 11.60 0.61 38.17
N LEU A 542 11.96 0.85 36.89
CA LEU A 542 13.25 1.46 36.60
C LEU A 542 13.38 2.87 37.17
N ALA A 543 12.34 3.69 37.14
CA ALA A 543 12.37 5.04 37.73
C ALA A 543 12.57 5.00 39.26
N ASP A 544 11.92 4.05 39.95
CA ASP A 544 12.03 3.89 41.37
C ASP A 544 13.45 3.49 41.82
N TYR A 545 14.10 2.59 41.10
CA TYR A 545 15.38 2.00 41.52
C TYR A 545 16.62 2.60 40.83
N ALA A 546 16.47 3.31 39.69
CA ALA A 546 17.60 3.90 38.97
C ALA A 546 18.34 4.98 39.79
N SER A 547 17.67 5.61 40.79
CA SER A 547 18.32 6.53 41.72
C SER A 547 19.31 5.83 42.68
N THR A 548 19.16 4.49 42.84
CA THR A 548 19.97 3.70 43.78
C THR A 548 21.08 2.93 43.07
N THR A 549 20.80 2.44 41.86
CA THR A 549 21.77 1.65 41.07
C THR A 549 21.59 1.87 39.57
N HIS A 550 22.71 1.90 38.83
CA HIS A 550 22.76 1.90 37.38
C HIS A 550 23.17 0.53 36.81
N ASP A 551 23.35 -0.48 37.65
CA ASP A 551 23.64 -1.82 37.21
C ASP A 551 22.40 -2.42 36.51
N THR A 552 22.54 -2.65 35.22
CA THR A 552 21.43 -3.11 34.38
C THR A 552 20.96 -4.52 34.73
N ASP A 553 21.84 -5.36 35.26
CA ASP A 553 21.49 -6.72 35.68
C ASP A 553 20.66 -6.67 36.97
N VAL A 554 21.05 -5.83 37.93
CA VAL A 554 20.27 -5.59 39.17
C VAL A 554 18.92 -4.93 38.85
N LEU A 555 18.90 -3.94 37.96
CA LEU A 555 17.64 -3.32 37.48
C LEU A 555 16.72 -4.34 36.79
N THR A 556 17.29 -5.29 36.07
CA THR A 556 16.51 -6.39 35.45
C THR A 556 15.86 -7.25 36.54
N GLU A 557 16.54 -7.57 37.62
CA GLU A 557 15.95 -8.32 38.74
C GLU A 557 14.77 -7.59 39.40
N TYR A 558 14.87 -6.28 39.60
CA TYR A 558 13.74 -5.50 40.10
C TYR A 558 12.56 -5.49 39.12
N ALA A 559 12.83 -5.30 37.82
CA ALA A 559 11.80 -5.38 36.80
C ALA A 559 11.12 -6.76 36.76
N ARG A 560 11.86 -7.86 36.93
CA ARG A 560 11.32 -9.21 37.04
C ARG A 560 10.39 -9.38 38.25
N GLN A 561 10.78 -8.85 39.39
CA GLN A 561 9.94 -8.91 40.61
C GLN A 561 8.61 -8.17 40.41
N SER A 562 8.62 -7.03 39.71
CA SER A 562 7.37 -6.29 39.44
C SER A 562 6.49 -7.03 38.43
N LEU A 563 7.08 -7.84 37.52
CA LEU A 563 6.39 -8.67 36.53
C LEU A 563 5.96 -10.03 37.09
N LYS A 564 5.97 -10.28 38.41
CA LYS A 564 5.69 -11.58 39.03
C LYS A 564 4.39 -12.24 38.57
N ALA A 565 3.32 -11.48 38.30
CA ALA A 565 2.07 -12.01 37.83
C ALA A 565 2.20 -12.59 36.41
N ALA A 566 2.89 -11.88 35.52
CA ALA A 566 3.14 -12.34 34.15
C ALA A 566 4.09 -13.57 34.12
N ILE A 567 5.14 -13.56 34.95
CA ILE A 567 6.09 -14.67 35.10
C ILE A 567 5.37 -15.89 35.66
N SER A 568 4.58 -15.73 36.71
CA SER A 568 3.83 -16.83 37.31
C SER A 568 2.82 -17.43 36.34
N ASN A 569 2.09 -16.59 35.60
CA ASN A 569 1.15 -17.06 34.59
C ASN A 569 1.84 -17.83 33.44
N LYS A 570 3.06 -17.49 33.09
CA LYS A 570 3.83 -18.17 32.05
C LYS A 570 4.29 -19.56 32.48
N TYR A 571 4.81 -19.70 33.69
CA TYR A 571 5.48 -20.92 34.14
C TYR A 571 4.59 -21.84 35.01
N PHE A 572 3.54 -21.32 35.61
CA PHE A 572 2.72 -22.00 36.61
C PHE A 572 1.22 -22.03 36.22
N ASN A 573 0.93 -22.37 34.96
CA ASN A 573 -0.43 -22.50 34.44
C ASN A 573 -1.07 -23.83 34.87
N GLY A 574 -1.80 -23.84 36.00
CA GLY A 574 -2.61 -24.97 36.40
C GLY A 574 -3.05 -24.91 37.88
N ASN A 575 -4.13 -25.63 38.19
CA ASN A 575 -4.64 -25.78 39.55
C ASN A 575 -3.87 -26.84 40.39
N GLU A 576 -2.77 -27.39 39.85
CA GLU A 576 -1.96 -28.40 40.52
C GLU A 576 -0.63 -27.81 40.96
N ALA A 577 -0.09 -28.30 42.08
CA ALA A 577 1.24 -27.90 42.57
C ALA A 577 2.31 -28.17 41.51
N THR A 578 3.03 -27.11 41.11
CA THR A 578 4.06 -27.25 40.08
C THR A 578 5.34 -27.82 40.68
N SER A 579 5.86 -28.87 40.03
CA SER A 579 7.10 -29.51 40.41
C SER A 579 8.30 -28.62 40.09
N VAL A 580 9.16 -28.36 41.06
CA VAL A 580 10.31 -27.48 40.92
C VAL A 580 11.55 -28.10 41.59
N ILE A 581 12.73 -27.69 41.18
CA ILE A 581 14.01 -27.99 41.81
C ILE A 581 14.35 -26.82 42.71
N THR A 582 15.00 -27.07 43.85
CA THR A 582 15.52 -26.03 44.75
C THR A 582 17.03 -26.07 44.82
N LEU A 583 17.67 -24.96 45.14
CA LEU A 583 19.11 -24.90 45.36
C LEU A 583 19.41 -25.04 46.86
N ASP A 584 20.39 -25.86 47.21
CA ASP A 584 20.82 -26.00 48.60
C ASP A 584 21.36 -24.66 49.16
N PRO A 585 20.94 -24.22 50.35
CA PRO A 585 21.42 -22.99 50.97
C PRO A 585 22.96 -22.90 51.08
N LYS A 586 23.67 -24.03 51.16
CA LYS A 586 25.15 -24.03 51.16
C LYS A 586 25.73 -23.69 49.81
N VAL A 587 25.09 -24.16 48.72
CA VAL A 587 25.49 -23.82 47.36
C VAL A 587 25.16 -22.34 47.07
N GLU A 588 24.02 -21.85 47.53
CA GLU A 588 23.72 -20.43 47.43
C GLU A 588 24.77 -19.55 48.17
N GLN A 589 25.16 -19.98 49.37
CA GLN A 589 26.19 -19.22 50.15
C GLN A 589 27.53 -19.22 49.43
N GLU A 590 27.97 -20.34 48.90
CA GLU A 590 29.25 -20.45 48.17
C GLU A 590 29.25 -19.58 46.91
N ILE A 591 28.13 -19.55 46.18
CA ILE A 591 27.96 -18.67 45.01
C ILE A 591 28.11 -17.21 45.46
N MET A 592 27.45 -16.81 46.53
CA MET A 592 27.51 -15.43 47.06
C MET A 592 28.93 -15.05 47.52
N ASP A 593 29.62 -15.94 48.22
CA ASP A 593 30.96 -15.68 48.70
C ASP A 593 32.02 -15.64 47.57
N SER A 594 31.68 -16.24 46.43
CA SER A 594 32.49 -16.24 45.21
C SER A 594 32.25 -15.05 44.28
N VAL A 595 31.29 -14.16 44.60
CA VAL A 595 31.03 -12.95 43.81
C VAL A 595 32.11 -11.91 44.10
N LYS A 596 32.81 -11.46 43.06
CA LYS A 596 33.82 -10.40 43.16
C LYS A 596 33.31 -9.14 42.45
N GLN A 597 33.43 -8.04 43.17
CA GLN A 597 33.09 -6.72 42.61
C GLN A 597 34.32 -6.10 41.94
N THR A 598 34.14 -5.52 40.77
CA THR A 598 35.13 -4.73 40.04
C THR A 598 34.51 -3.40 39.58
N GLU A 599 35.36 -2.48 39.13
CA GLU A 599 34.90 -1.20 38.54
C GLU A 599 33.98 -1.38 37.29
N GLN A 600 33.98 -2.56 36.66
CA GLN A 600 33.20 -2.89 35.46
C GLN A 600 31.93 -3.72 35.76
N GLY A 601 31.65 -4.03 37.04
CA GLY A 601 30.51 -4.85 37.49
C GLY A 601 30.93 -6.01 38.38
N ALA A 602 29.96 -6.79 38.82
CA ALA A 602 30.17 -7.99 39.63
C ALA A 602 30.28 -9.23 38.72
N TYR A 603 31.24 -10.11 39.03
CA TYR A 603 31.36 -11.38 38.34
C TYR A 603 31.56 -12.55 39.31
N LEU A 604 31.10 -13.73 38.88
CA LEU A 604 31.23 -14.96 39.69
C LEU A 604 32.60 -15.63 39.42
N ALA A 605 33.36 -15.83 40.48
CA ALA A 605 34.67 -16.46 40.46
C ALA A 605 34.65 -17.80 41.24
N LEU A 606 33.80 -18.73 40.81
CA LEU A 606 33.64 -20.05 41.42
C LEU A 606 34.75 -21.02 40.99
N ASP A 607 35.10 -21.92 41.89
CA ASP A 607 36.08 -22.99 41.57
C ASP A 607 35.55 -23.92 40.43
N PRO A 608 36.34 -24.22 39.39
CA PRO A 608 35.91 -25.08 38.30
C PRO A 608 35.48 -26.50 38.71
N GLU A 609 36.09 -27.05 39.76
CA GLU A 609 35.72 -28.37 40.28
C GLU A 609 34.36 -28.31 40.96
N TYR A 610 34.13 -27.26 41.76
CA TYR A 610 32.84 -27.02 42.38
C TYR A 610 31.72 -26.76 41.36
N THR A 611 32.03 -25.99 40.33
CA THR A 611 31.11 -25.74 39.20
C THR A 611 30.72 -27.06 38.50
N SER A 612 31.67 -27.96 38.24
CA SER A 612 31.36 -29.25 37.61
C SER A 612 30.45 -30.11 38.47
N LYS A 613 30.61 -30.10 39.79
CA LYS A 613 29.72 -30.82 40.71
C LYS A 613 28.32 -30.23 40.72
N ILE A 614 28.19 -28.90 40.69
CA ILE A 614 26.87 -28.25 40.52
C ILE A 614 26.19 -28.72 39.23
N PHE A 615 26.92 -28.75 38.11
CA PHE A 615 26.38 -29.18 36.80
C PHE A 615 25.96 -30.65 36.78
N GLU A 616 26.72 -31.52 37.46
CA GLU A 616 26.40 -32.93 37.60
C GLU A 616 25.11 -33.14 38.40
N SER A 617 25.01 -32.51 39.61
CA SER A 617 23.84 -32.56 40.44
C SER A 617 22.61 -31.95 39.72
N LEU A 618 22.78 -30.81 39.00
CA LEU A 618 21.73 -30.18 38.25
C LEU A 618 21.22 -31.07 37.10
N ARG A 619 22.12 -31.82 36.41
CA ARG A 619 21.72 -32.73 35.33
C ARG A 619 20.89 -33.89 35.87
N GLU A 620 21.29 -34.46 37.05
CA GLU A 620 20.52 -35.53 37.68
C GLU A 620 19.10 -35.04 38.10
N GLU A 621 19.04 -33.87 38.73
CA GLU A 621 17.76 -33.33 39.19
C GLU A 621 16.86 -32.91 38.05
N SER A 622 17.43 -32.33 36.96
CA SER A 622 16.67 -31.95 35.77
C SER A 622 16.07 -33.16 35.04
N SER A 623 16.83 -34.29 34.97
CA SER A 623 16.34 -35.49 34.32
C SER A 623 15.08 -36.06 34.99
N LYS A 624 14.90 -35.85 36.28
CA LYS A 624 13.70 -36.26 37.03
C LYS A 624 12.44 -35.48 36.55
N LEU A 625 12.59 -34.22 36.15
CA LEU A 625 11.49 -33.41 35.60
C LEU A 625 11.25 -33.76 34.13
N ASP A 626 12.32 -33.99 33.36
CA ASP A 626 12.21 -34.41 31.98
C ASP A 626 11.49 -35.78 31.86
N ASP A 627 11.78 -36.75 32.76
CA ASP A 627 11.05 -38.00 32.85
C ASP A 627 9.58 -37.89 33.16
N LEU A 628 9.18 -36.77 33.83
CA LEU A 628 7.81 -36.40 34.10
C LEU A 628 7.15 -35.58 32.96
N GLY A 629 7.88 -35.32 31.88
CA GLY A 629 7.46 -34.46 30.78
C GLY A 629 7.25 -33.00 31.16
N LYS A 630 7.93 -32.52 32.20
CA LYS A 630 7.84 -31.14 32.72
C LYS A 630 9.12 -30.37 32.43
N THR A 631 8.97 -29.10 32.12
CA THR A 631 10.11 -28.18 31.91
C THR A 631 10.92 -27.99 33.21
N PRO A 632 12.26 -28.07 33.20
CA PRO A 632 13.05 -27.90 34.41
C PRO A 632 13.04 -26.46 34.90
N ILE A 633 12.43 -26.25 36.06
CA ILE A 633 12.37 -24.97 36.76
C ILE A 633 13.14 -25.10 38.08
N ILE A 634 14.11 -24.23 38.29
CA ILE A 634 14.84 -24.14 39.56
C ILE A 634 14.50 -22.83 40.30
N ILE A 635 14.30 -22.93 41.59
CA ILE A 635 14.00 -21.79 42.44
C ILE A 635 15.18 -21.54 43.39
N THR A 636 15.57 -20.27 43.50
CA THR A 636 16.71 -19.82 44.28
C THR A 636 16.37 -18.47 44.97
N SER A 637 17.25 -18.02 45.84
CA SER A 637 17.12 -16.69 46.43
C SER A 637 17.31 -15.57 45.38
N PRO A 638 16.65 -14.41 45.54
CA PRO A 638 16.72 -13.31 44.56
C PRO A 638 18.13 -12.82 44.26
N ILE A 639 19.02 -12.87 45.26
CA ILE A 639 20.39 -12.39 45.11
C ILE A 639 21.25 -13.36 44.32
N VAL A 640 21.02 -14.67 44.43
CA VAL A 640 21.77 -15.72 43.76
C VAL A 640 21.27 -15.96 42.34
N ARG A 641 19.99 -15.70 42.10
CA ARG A 641 19.31 -16.03 40.83
C ARG A 641 20.10 -15.61 39.57
N MET A 642 20.49 -14.34 39.54
CA MET A 642 21.24 -13.76 38.40
C MET A 642 22.55 -14.49 38.15
N TYR A 643 23.35 -14.71 39.19
CA TYR A 643 24.64 -15.38 39.06
C TYR A 643 24.50 -16.84 38.69
N PHE A 644 23.49 -17.53 39.24
CA PHE A 644 23.20 -18.92 38.88
C PHE A 644 22.70 -19.06 37.45
N LYS A 645 21.87 -18.13 36.96
CA LYS A 645 21.44 -18.11 35.58
C LYS A 645 22.62 -17.84 34.64
N HIS A 646 23.51 -16.93 34.96
CA HIS A 646 24.72 -16.70 34.16
C HIS A 646 25.61 -17.95 34.10
N LEU A 647 25.77 -18.65 35.22
CA LEU A 647 26.57 -19.87 35.31
C LEU A 647 26.00 -21.01 34.46
N THR A 648 24.65 -21.17 34.46
CA THR A 648 23.97 -22.34 33.85
C THR A 648 23.57 -22.12 32.41
N ARG A 649 23.57 -20.90 31.91
CA ARG A 649 23.01 -20.52 30.62
C ARG A 649 23.53 -21.29 29.43
N GLU A 650 24.83 -21.51 29.33
CA GLU A 650 25.48 -22.17 28.20
C GLU A 650 25.30 -23.70 28.24
N GLN A 651 25.30 -24.29 29.43
CA GLN A 651 25.22 -25.76 29.62
C GLN A 651 23.78 -26.27 29.67
N PHE A 652 22.85 -25.42 30.14
CA PHE A 652 21.44 -25.74 30.35
C PHE A 652 20.53 -24.67 29.74
N PRO A 653 20.45 -24.55 28.41
CA PRO A 653 19.68 -23.47 27.75
C PRO A 653 18.17 -23.53 28.10
N ASN A 654 17.61 -24.72 28.31
CA ASN A 654 16.19 -24.94 28.63
C ASN A 654 15.85 -24.79 30.10
N LEU A 655 16.84 -24.52 30.98
CA LEU A 655 16.63 -24.35 32.40
C LEU A 655 16.05 -22.95 32.71
N HIS A 656 14.90 -22.93 33.38
CA HIS A 656 14.31 -21.71 33.89
C HIS A 656 14.73 -21.49 35.34
N VAL A 657 15.44 -20.38 35.61
CA VAL A 657 15.88 -20.00 36.94
C VAL A 657 15.00 -18.86 37.42
N LEU A 658 14.22 -19.10 38.51
CA LEU A 658 13.30 -18.14 39.09
C LEU A 658 13.71 -17.86 40.55
N SER A 659 13.38 -16.66 41.02
CA SER A 659 13.53 -16.32 42.47
C SER A 659 12.18 -16.44 43.20
N TYR A 660 12.22 -16.64 44.51
CA TYR A 660 11.00 -16.67 45.35
C TYR A 660 10.15 -15.40 45.19
N ASN A 661 10.79 -14.24 44.92
CA ASN A 661 10.11 -12.96 44.80
C ASN A 661 9.38 -12.77 43.48
N GLU A 662 9.69 -13.59 42.47
CA GLU A 662 9.04 -13.56 41.14
C GLU A 662 7.80 -14.42 41.07
N ILE A 663 7.45 -15.11 42.16
CA ILE A 663 6.33 -16.05 42.19
C ILE A 663 5.16 -15.40 42.91
N ALA A 664 3.98 -15.49 42.28
CA ALA A 664 2.76 -14.98 42.93
C ALA A 664 2.36 -15.87 44.10
N SER A 665 1.80 -15.25 45.14
CA SER A 665 1.45 -15.93 46.40
C SER A 665 0.41 -17.04 46.29
N GLU A 666 -0.30 -17.09 45.17
CA GLU A 666 -1.35 -18.08 44.89
C GLU A 666 -0.78 -19.39 44.30
N VAL A 667 0.51 -19.40 43.90
CA VAL A 667 1.15 -20.55 43.26
C VAL A 667 1.60 -21.55 44.34
N GLU A 668 1.14 -22.79 44.24
CA GLU A 668 1.61 -23.90 45.07
C GLU A 668 2.80 -24.59 44.39
N LEU A 669 3.90 -24.68 45.11
CA LEU A 669 5.15 -25.29 44.63
C LEU A 669 5.42 -26.61 45.35
N GLN A 670 5.84 -27.62 44.58
CA GLN A 670 6.30 -28.89 45.13
C GLN A 670 7.76 -29.12 44.76
N SER A 671 8.67 -29.08 45.73
CA SER A 671 10.06 -29.44 45.49
C SER A 671 10.17 -30.93 45.22
N VAL A 672 10.71 -31.30 44.03
CA VAL A 672 10.91 -32.69 43.60
C VAL A 672 12.39 -33.10 43.73
N GLY A 673 13.27 -32.09 43.83
CA GLY A 673 14.69 -32.32 43.94
C GLY A 673 15.42 -31.10 44.47
N MET A 674 16.63 -31.26 44.87
CA MET A 674 17.51 -30.20 45.39
C MET A 674 18.93 -30.39 44.84
N VAL A 675 19.46 -29.33 44.23
CA VAL A 675 20.85 -29.31 43.76
C VAL A 675 21.77 -29.14 44.94
N THR A 676 22.58 -30.14 45.20
CA THR A 676 23.53 -30.18 46.32
C THR A 676 24.93 -30.48 45.81
N VAL A 677 25.97 -30.04 46.53
CA VAL A 677 27.36 -30.39 46.29
C VAL A 677 27.89 -31.01 47.56
N GLU A 678 28.10 -32.34 47.51
CA GLU A 678 28.76 -33.08 48.58
C GLU A 678 30.27 -33.05 48.48
#